data_d171836dfcd5114986456b4498489858
#
_entry.id   d171836dfcd5114986456b4498489858
#
_cell.length_a   1.000
_cell.length_b   1.000
_cell.length_c   1.000
_cell.angle_alpha   90.00
_cell.angle_beta   90.00
_cell.angle_gamma   90.00
#
_symmetry.space_group_name_H-M   'P 1'
#
loop_
_entity.id
_entity.type
_entity.pdbx_description
1 polymer ?
#
loop_
_entity_poly.entity_id
_entity_poly.type
_entity_poly.pdbx_seq_one_letter_code
_entity_poly.pdbx_strand_id
1 'polypeptide(L)'
;MLDIGLSGLLYPKAITLFATVAVVLVWLLYYCYRLKQKNEVILGSYHAPYIAYSTCIIIWISSNAYFHTDLLPLLGSEGGIFMAKLANLASFFAFAFAFYFSCQLAAEQKKGKVKLWQQGIFVALTVYSLVINLRPNLTVENVLIEGPSQFVIEFGPHTSYFFMGLVTFVVMTLTNLISMRANSSKLSIAKNNYMIAGILVFMLSTAVIHLGMTYFLGDFSLTWLPPALSISEMLFVGYALLTSRFYSAKYLAYLTISVLFVCTIFVLPLGAVFIPMSEDNQWLISIPICALIGITWHLVYKRVSRIASFFIYGNRQTPVQQILALEEEFKRSIDDAVHQLSTLLNIPNDKLQLVTSNYTETFYEDYLHSNDSVLVLDELSERLDEKPSSKGSIKALYERMRSSNTALVMPLFGREKSVSHLLISSHKSDNKLFSNEEISALQTLLIRVQNTIESDRKIRQSRALANSIAHEMRNPLAQVQLQFEALKQHIDSNASDDKIRSDIEKGQAAIQRGRQLIDIILREVSDTSAVREPLSLTSIHKAVDLAVSRYGFENEHIIERVKLPTQHDFVAKINETLFNFVIFNLIRNAIYYFDSYPDSQIEIRTLVALMKTRLFSAIQGLGSMTASYTKSLMIFSHSRKAAVAGLAWGTVSV
;
A
#
# COMPACT_ATOMS: atom_id res chain seq x y z
N MET A 1 25.15 11.78 53.08
CA MET A 1 24.74 10.64 52.22
C MET A 1 23.44 10.97 51.53
N LEU A 2 23.46 10.84 50.23
CA LEU A 2 22.47 11.35 49.29
C LEU A 2 21.08 10.77 49.53
N ASP A 3 20.24 11.43 50.26
CA ASP A 3 18.81 11.14 50.35
C ASP A 3 18.05 12.04 49.36
N ILE A 4 18.41 11.92 48.07
CA ILE A 4 17.59 12.48 46.99
C ILE A 4 16.44 11.51 46.85
N GLY A 5 15.36 11.78 47.51
CA GLY A 5 14.11 11.06 47.27
C GLY A 5 13.71 11.19 45.79
N LEU A 6 12.99 10.20 45.26
CA LEU A 6 12.45 10.23 43.88
C LEU A 6 11.75 11.57 43.55
N SER A 7 11.22 12.26 44.57
CA SER A 7 10.58 13.59 44.50
C SER A 7 11.52 14.69 43.97
N GLY A 8 12.82 14.66 44.27
CA GLY A 8 13.79 15.66 43.80
C GLY A 8 14.17 15.54 42.31
N LEU A 9 13.72 14.47 41.63
CA LEU A 9 13.88 14.27 40.18
C LEU A 9 12.56 14.54 39.42
N LEU A 10 11.43 14.71 40.11
CA LEU A 10 10.09 14.75 39.52
C LEU A 10 9.56 16.15 39.23
N TYR A 11 10.43 17.13 38.99
CA TYR A 11 9.99 18.45 38.51
C TYR A 11 9.41 18.37 37.08
N PRO A 12 8.37 19.14 36.76
CA PRO A 12 7.66 19.01 35.46
C PRO A 12 8.56 19.16 34.24
N LYS A 13 9.53 20.10 34.29
CA LYS A 13 10.50 20.29 33.21
C LYS A 13 11.46 19.10 33.08
N ALA A 14 11.93 18.56 34.21
CA ALA A 14 12.81 17.39 34.23
C ALA A 14 12.06 16.13 33.72
N ILE A 15 10.82 15.91 34.16
CA ILE A 15 9.96 14.80 33.67
C ILE A 15 9.79 14.88 32.15
N THR A 16 9.51 16.07 31.62
CA THR A 16 9.37 16.28 30.16
C THR A 16 10.65 15.90 29.42
N LEU A 17 11.81 16.31 29.92
CA LEU A 17 13.10 15.98 29.33
C LEU A 17 13.43 14.49 29.44
N PHE A 18 13.21 13.85 30.60
CA PHE A 18 13.41 12.41 30.76
C PHE A 18 12.45 11.58 29.87
N ALA A 19 11.18 12.00 29.75
CA ALA A 19 10.25 11.38 28.83
C ALA A 19 10.73 11.51 27.38
N THR A 20 11.28 12.67 27.00
CA THR A 20 11.87 12.89 25.68
C THR A 20 13.08 11.97 25.45
N VAL A 21 13.99 11.84 26.43
CA VAL A 21 15.12 10.88 26.37
C VAL A 21 14.61 9.46 26.14
N ALA A 22 13.60 9.02 26.90
CA ALA A 22 13.05 7.69 26.75
C ALA A 22 12.49 7.45 25.34
N VAL A 23 11.75 8.40 24.78
CA VAL A 23 11.20 8.32 23.42
C VAL A 23 12.32 8.26 22.37
N VAL A 24 13.34 9.14 22.50
CA VAL A 24 14.47 9.17 21.59
C VAL A 24 15.28 7.87 21.65
N LEU A 25 15.49 7.32 22.85
CA LEU A 25 16.19 6.05 23.03
C LEU A 25 15.43 4.88 22.40
N VAL A 26 14.12 4.78 22.67
CA VAL A 26 13.27 3.74 22.05
C VAL A 26 13.30 3.86 20.52
N TRP A 27 13.22 5.09 20.01
CA TRP A 27 13.32 5.33 18.58
C TRP A 27 14.67 4.88 18.00
N LEU A 28 15.78 5.23 18.65
CA LEU A 28 17.12 4.85 18.22
C LEU A 28 17.30 3.32 18.22
N LEU A 29 16.84 2.65 19.27
CA LEU A 29 16.85 1.18 19.34
C LEU A 29 16.03 0.55 18.22
N TYR A 30 14.82 1.07 17.96
CA TYR A 30 13.98 0.63 16.85
C TYR A 30 14.67 0.86 15.49
N TYR A 31 15.31 2.01 15.31
CA TYR A 31 16.06 2.32 14.08
C TYR A 31 17.19 1.31 13.84
N CYS A 32 18.04 1.06 14.86
CA CYS A 32 19.10 0.08 14.79
C CYS A 32 18.58 -1.35 14.54
N TYR A 33 17.48 -1.73 15.18
CA TYR A 33 16.83 -3.01 14.93
C TYR A 33 16.38 -3.16 13.47
N ARG A 34 15.76 -2.13 12.91
CA ARG A 34 15.31 -2.13 11.50
C ARG A 34 16.46 -2.19 10.52
N LEU A 35 17.58 -1.50 10.77
CA LEU A 35 18.79 -1.61 9.96
C LEU A 35 19.35 -3.03 9.97
N LYS A 36 19.43 -3.64 11.14
CA LYS A 36 19.86 -5.05 11.29
C LYS A 36 18.94 -6.01 10.51
N GLN A 37 17.62 -5.81 10.58
CA GLN A 37 16.65 -6.64 9.87
C GLN A 37 16.80 -6.52 8.33
N LYS A 38 17.16 -5.32 7.85
CA LYS A 38 17.39 -5.07 6.42
C LYS A 38 18.81 -5.44 5.94
N ASN A 39 19.70 -5.89 6.84
CA ASN A 39 21.13 -6.12 6.56
C ASN A 39 21.82 -4.88 5.93
N GLU A 40 21.46 -3.68 6.39
CA GLU A 40 22.07 -2.44 5.90
C GLU A 40 23.47 -2.25 6.49
N VAL A 41 24.40 -1.72 5.67
CA VAL A 41 25.77 -1.40 6.11
C VAL A 41 25.73 -0.08 6.88
N ILE A 42 26.09 -0.12 8.18
CA ILE A 42 26.08 1.08 9.04
C ILE A 42 27.35 1.90 8.83
N LEU A 43 28.53 1.24 8.86
CA LEU A 43 29.81 1.91 8.72
C LEU A 43 30.05 2.38 7.27
N GLY A 44 30.35 3.66 7.10
CA GLY A 44 30.59 4.24 5.78
C GLY A 44 29.35 4.77 5.06
N SER A 45 28.16 4.58 5.63
CA SER A 45 26.88 5.11 5.12
C SER A 45 26.39 6.30 5.95
N TYR A 46 25.33 6.98 5.48
CA TYR A 46 24.66 8.04 6.23
C TYR A 46 24.02 7.59 7.55
N HIS A 47 23.88 6.27 7.76
CA HIS A 47 23.33 5.73 9.01
C HIS A 47 24.23 5.99 10.21
N ALA A 48 25.57 5.88 10.05
CA ALA A 48 26.50 6.11 11.15
C ALA A 48 26.43 7.52 11.74
N PRO A 49 26.51 8.61 10.95
CA PRO A 49 26.36 9.95 11.50
C PRO A 49 24.96 10.24 12.04
N TYR A 50 23.88 9.61 11.53
CA TYR A 50 22.56 9.74 12.12
C TYR A 50 22.47 9.09 13.51
N ILE A 51 23.07 7.92 13.71
CA ILE A 51 23.15 7.26 15.02
C ILE A 51 23.99 8.13 16.00
N ALA A 52 25.12 8.64 15.53
CA ALA A 52 25.97 9.52 16.34
C ALA A 52 25.24 10.82 16.74
N TYR A 53 24.53 11.44 15.80
CA TYR A 53 23.65 12.58 16.04
C TYR A 53 22.63 12.27 17.14
N SER A 54 21.88 11.16 17.00
CA SER A 54 20.86 10.75 17.96
C SER A 54 21.43 10.51 19.36
N THR A 55 22.62 9.91 19.44
CA THR A 55 23.32 9.69 20.71
C THR A 55 23.72 11.02 21.37
N CYS A 56 24.23 11.97 20.59
CA CYS A 56 24.56 13.31 21.10
C CYS A 56 23.33 14.06 21.59
N ILE A 57 22.19 13.94 20.93
CA ILE A 57 20.90 14.51 21.38
C ILE A 57 20.48 13.92 22.73
N ILE A 58 20.60 12.61 22.95
CA ILE A 58 20.30 11.98 24.24
C ILE A 58 21.17 12.59 25.35
N ILE A 59 22.47 12.73 25.10
CA ILE A 59 23.41 13.33 26.07
C ILE A 59 23.03 14.78 26.33
N TRP A 60 22.72 15.56 25.30
CA TRP A 60 22.32 16.95 25.42
C TRP A 60 21.04 17.13 26.24
N ILE A 61 19.97 16.34 25.95
CA ILE A 61 18.72 16.39 26.71
C ILE A 61 18.98 16.01 28.18
N SER A 62 19.77 14.95 28.44
CA SER A 62 20.07 14.47 29.79
C SER A 62 20.87 15.53 30.57
N SER A 63 21.84 16.21 29.94
CA SER A 63 22.61 17.30 30.57
C SER A 63 21.73 18.52 30.89
N ASN A 64 20.71 18.81 30.02
CA ASN A 64 19.75 19.88 30.31
C ASN A 64 18.78 19.49 31.43
N ALA A 65 18.35 18.22 31.50
CA ALA A 65 17.48 17.75 32.56
C ALA A 65 18.07 17.95 33.95
N TYR A 66 19.40 17.82 34.07
CA TYR A 66 20.11 18.06 35.32
C TYR A 66 19.79 19.44 35.94
N PHE A 67 19.70 20.52 35.14
CA PHE A 67 19.42 21.89 35.60
C PHE A 67 18.00 22.06 36.18
N HIS A 68 17.14 21.08 35.99
CA HIS A 68 15.75 21.08 36.45
C HIS A 68 15.50 20.05 37.56
N THR A 69 16.55 19.60 38.27
CA THR A 69 16.47 18.61 39.36
C THR A 69 17.18 19.15 40.60
N ASP A 70 16.95 18.53 41.76
CA ASP A 70 17.65 18.83 43.01
C ASP A 70 19.15 18.48 42.98
N LEU A 71 19.62 17.82 41.93
CA LEU A 71 21.05 17.58 41.71
C LEU A 71 21.82 18.87 41.46
N LEU A 72 21.17 19.91 40.93
CA LEU A 72 21.79 21.20 40.64
C LEU A 72 22.30 21.90 41.93
N PRO A 73 21.43 22.19 42.92
CA PRO A 73 21.90 22.79 44.17
C PRO A 73 22.81 21.85 44.98
N LEU A 74 22.64 20.53 44.87
CA LEU A 74 23.45 19.55 45.59
C LEU A 74 24.92 19.52 45.15
N LEU A 75 25.15 19.53 43.82
CA LEU A 75 26.52 19.49 43.22
C LEU A 75 27.14 20.89 43.05
N GLY A 76 26.33 21.93 43.29
CA GLY A 76 26.78 23.32 43.27
C GLY A 76 27.30 23.82 41.91
N SER A 77 27.99 24.94 41.90
CA SER A 77 28.45 25.61 40.68
C SER A 77 29.43 24.76 39.85
N GLU A 78 30.29 23.96 40.46
CA GLU A 78 31.21 23.07 39.71
C GLU A 78 30.46 22.00 38.90
N GLY A 79 29.47 21.38 39.52
CA GLY A 79 28.56 20.43 38.82
C GLY A 79 27.78 21.12 37.71
N GLY A 80 27.28 22.33 37.96
CA GLY A 80 26.61 23.17 36.97
C GLY A 80 27.48 23.50 35.76
N ILE A 81 28.74 23.95 36.01
CA ILE A 81 29.71 24.24 34.92
C ILE A 81 30.03 22.99 34.11
N PHE A 82 30.26 21.85 34.78
CA PHE A 82 30.53 20.59 34.07
C PHE A 82 29.35 20.19 33.15
N MET A 83 28.13 20.23 33.67
CA MET A 83 26.93 19.86 32.90
C MET A 83 26.61 20.87 31.79
N ALA A 84 26.86 22.17 32.01
CA ALA A 84 26.71 23.18 30.97
C ALA A 84 27.70 22.95 29.80
N LYS A 85 28.97 22.66 30.12
CA LYS A 85 30.00 22.33 29.12
C LYS A 85 29.69 21.02 28.39
N LEU A 86 29.18 20.01 29.09
CA LEU A 86 28.72 18.73 28.49
C LEU A 86 27.54 18.97 27.55
N ALA A 87 26.56 19.80 27.95
CA ALA A 87 25.44 20.19 27.10
C ALA A 87 25.91 20.93 25.84
N ASN A 88 26.85 21.87 25.98
CA ASN A 88 27.46 22.58 24.85
C ASN A 88 28.20 21.63 23.89
N LEU A 89 29.02 20.71 24.40
CA LEU A 89 29.72 19.73 23.57
C LEU A 89 28.72 18.80 22.85
N ALA A 90 27.76 18.24 23.58
CA ALA A 90 26.81 17.33 23.02
C ALA A 90 25.93 17.98 21.93
N SER A 91 25.47 19.23 22.17
CA SER A 91 24.73 19.98 21.16
C SER A 91 25.58 20.28 19.93
N PHE A 92 26.83 20.74 20.11
CA PHE A 92 27.70 21.03 18.98
C PHE A 92 27.99 19.79 18.13
N PHE A 93 28.30 18.66 18.77
CA PHE A 93 28.50 17.40 18.06
C PHE A 93 27.23 16.93 17.37
N ALA A 94 26.04 17.13 17.96
CA ALA A 94 24.78 16.82 17.29
C ALA A 94 24.65 17.61 15.99
N PHE A 95 24.85 18.93 16.00
CA PHE A 95 24.82 19.76 14.78
C PHE A 95 25.92 19.37 13.77
N ALA A 96 27.11 19.05 14.24
CA ALA A 96 28.23 18.59 13.41
C ALA A 96 27.88 17.27 12.71
N PHE A 97 27.33 16.30 13.45
CA PHE A 97 26.90 15.02 12.85
C PHE A 97 25.68 15.16 11.94
N ALA A 98 24.73 16.07 12.22
CA ALA A 98 23.65 16.42 11.31
C ALA A 98 24.20 16.97 9.97
N PHE A 99 25.18 17.85 10.04
CA PHE A 99 25.88 18.33 8.83
C PHE A 99 26.57 17.19 8.08
N TYR A 100 27.37 16.36 8.78
CA TYR A 100 28.08 15.25 8.13
C TYR A 100 27.12 14.21 7.55
N PHE A 101 25.99 13.95 8.22
CA PHE A 101 24.88 13.16 7.71
C PHE A 101 24.36 13.72 6.37
N SER A 102 24.10 15.03 6.30
CA SER A 102 23.63 15.67 5.06
C SER A 102 24.65 15.57 3.93
N CYS A 103 25.95 15.64 4.26
CA CYS A 103 27.03 15.46 3.29
C CYS A 103 27.11 14.04 2.74
N GLN A 104 26.99 13.03 3.61
CA GLN A 104 26.99 11.62 3.19
C GLN A 104 25.76 11.29 2.37
N LEU A 105 24.59 11.74 2.80
CA LEU A 105 23.35 11.53 2.06
C LEU A 105 23.41 12.13 0.65
N ALA A 106 23.97 13.34 0.52
CA ALA A 106 24.18 14.00 -0.77
C ALA A 106 25.22 13.28 -1.64
N ALA A 107 26.25 12.71 -1.02
CA ALA A 107 27.29 11.96 -1.72
C ALA A 107 26.76 10.62 -2.24
N GLU A 108 26.01 9.88 -1.46
CA GLU A 108 25.40 8.61 -1.86
C GLU A 108 24.40 8.81 -3.02
N GLN A 109 23.56 9.84 -2.96
CA GLN A 109 22.63 10.16 -4.03
C GLN A 109 23.33 10.42 -5.37
N LYS A 110 24.52 11.05 -5.33
CA LYS A 110 25.35 11.33 -6.52
C LYS A 110 26.33 10.20 -6.85
N LYS A 111 26.27 9.06 -6.15
CA LYS A 111 27.22 7.94 -6.26
C LYS A 111 28.69 8.38 -6.15
N GLY A 112 28.94 9.38 -5.31
CA GLY A 112 30.25 9.99 -5.10
C GLY A 112 30.73 9.87 -3.64
N LYS A 113 31.81 10.60 -3.32
CA LYS A 113 32.35 10.71 -1.96
C LYS A 113 32.08 12.12 -1.41
N VAL A 114 32.04 12.25 -0.08
CA VAL A 114 31.95 13.54 0.58
C VAL A 114 33.16 14.41 0.19
N LYS A 115 32.92 15.68 -0.15
CA LYS A 115 33.94 16.59 -0.62
C LYS A 115 34.95 16.87 0.49
N LEU A 116 36.27 16.93 0.17
CA LEU A 116 37.35 17.15 1.14
C LEU A 116 37.17 18.43 1.95
N TRP A 117 36.72 19.52 1.34
CA TRP A 117 36.48 20.77 2.04
C TRP A 117 35.37 20.66 3.10
N GLN A 118 34.32 19.87 2.86
CA GLN A 118 33.26 19.61 3.84
C GLN A 118 33.77 18.80 5.03
N GLN A 119 34.63 17.81 4.77
CA GLN A 119 35.31 17.05 5.83
C GLN A 119 36.25 17.96 6.62
N GLY A 120 36.97 18.86 5.94
CA GLY A 120 37.85 19.84 6.58
C GLY A 120 37.12 20.78 7.54
N ILE A 121 35.97 21.32 7.10
CA ILE A 121 35.14 22.18 7.96
C ILE A 121 34.57 21.38 9.15
N PHE A 122 34.07 20.18 8.91
CA PHE A 122 33.57 19.30 9.97
C PHE A 122 34.64 19.08 11.05
N VAL A 123 35.85 18.67 10.67
CA VAL A 123 36.96 18.43 11.62
C VAL A 123 37.40 19.69 12.31
N ALA A 124 37.63 20.78 11.56
CA ALA A 124 38.15 22.03 12.12
C ALA A 124 37.21 22.64 13.17
N LEU A 125 35.92 22.77 12.87
CA LEU A 125 34.94 23.32 13.80
C LEU A 125 34.69 22.40 15.00
N THR A 126 34.68 21.08 14.79
CA THR A 126 34.51 20.10 15.87
C THR A 126 35.68 20.11 16.83
N VAL A 127 36.93 20.14 16.33
CA VAL A 127 38.13 20.25 17.15
C VAL A 127 38.18 21.61 17.89
N TYR A 128 37.84 22.69 17.20
CA TYR A 128 37.75 24.02 17.83
C TYR A 128 36.75 24.02 18.99
N SER A 129 35.52 23.50 18.79
CA SER A 129 34.51 23.41 19.84
C SER A 129 34.97 22.55 21.03
N LEU A 130 35.65 21.43 20.75
CA LEU A 130 36.23 20.59 21.81
C LEU A 130 37.23 21.36 22.65
N VAL A 131 38.17 22.09 22.03
CA VAL A 131 39.19 22.85 22.71
C VAL A 131 38.60 23.95 23.59
N ILE A 132 37.64 24.74 23.07
CA ILE A 132 37.06 25.86 23.85
C ILE A 132 36.17 25.39 25.01
N ASN A 133 35.51 24.23 24.89
CA ASN A 133 34.70 23.70 25.99
C ASN A 133 35.51 22.94 27.05
N LEU A 134 36.64 22.32 26.68
CA LEU A 134 37.50 21.65 27.66
C LEU A 134 38.33 22.64 28.49
N ARG A 135 38.66 23.80 27.94
CA ARG A 135 39.42 24.84 28.70
C ARG A 135 38.51 25.55 29.70
N PRO A 136 39.03 25.95 30.86
CA PRO A 136 38.28 26.72 31.84
C PRO A 136 37.92 28.11 31.30
N ASN A 137 36.78 28.64 31.70
CA ASN A 137 36.32 30.03 31.50
C ASN A 137 36.23 30.54 30.05
N LEU A 138 36.28 29.66 29.02
CA LEU A 138 36.17 30.11 27.63
C LEU A 138 34.72 30.14 27.12
N THR A 139 33.91 29.16 27.46
CA THR A 139 32.48 29.06 27.05
C THR A 139 31.52 29.26 28.22
N VAL A 140 31.87 28.75 29.40
CA VAL A 140 31.12 28.87 30.63
C VAL A 140 32.12 29.33 31.71
N GLU A 141 31.87 30.48 32.31
CA GLU A 141 32.66 31.00 33.40
C GLU A 141 32.14 30.52 34.74
N ASN A 142 30.86 30.70 34.99
CA ASN A 142 30.23 30.33 36.25
C ASN A 142 28.76 29.94 36.03
N VAL A 143 28.17 29.29 37.03
CA VAL A 143 26.72 28.99 37.10
C VAL A 143 26.21 29.46 38.45
N LEU A 144 25.42 30.51 38.45
CA LEU A 144 24.72 31.02 39.64
C LEU A 144 23.45 30.17 39.84
N ILE A 145 23.28 29.66 41.06
CA ILE A 145 22.22 28.70 41.39
C ILE A 145 21.35 29.28 42.50
N GLU A 146 20.06 29.45 42.22
CA GLU A 146 19.06 29.87 43.22
C GLU A 146 18.19 28.68 43.65
N GLY A 147 18.06 27.68 42.77
CA GLY A 147 17.27 26.48 43.02
C GLY A 147 17.08 25.63 41.77
N PRO A 148 16.35 24.51 41.84
CA PRO A 148 15.98 23.71 40.68
C PRO A 148 15.22 24.56 39.66
N SER A 149 15.64 24.54 38.39
CA SER A 149 15.11 25.38 37.30
C SER A 149 15.31 26.90 37.46
N GLN A 150 16.06 27.36 38.50
CA GLN A 150 16.39 28.75 38.74
C GLN A 150 17.90 28.89 38.77
N PHE A 151 18.47 29.18 37.62
CA PHE A 151 19.93 29.31 37.42
C PHE A 151 20.24 30.31 36.31
N VAL A 152 21.42 30.88 36.39
CA VAL A 152 21.99 31.77 35.36
C VAL A 152 23.39 31.28 35.02
N ILE A 153 23.64 31.10 33.72
CA ILE A 153 24.97 30.72 33.21
C ILE A 153 25.69 31.99 32.79
N GLU A 154 26.86 32.26 33.39
CA GLU A 154 27.76 33.31 32.97
C GLU A 154 28.62 32.79 31.81
N PHE A 155 28.43 33.41 30.64
CA PHE A 155 29.10 32.98 29.41
C PHE A 155 30.51 33.55 29.28
N GLY A 156 31.44 32.69 28.86
CA GLY A 156 32.80 33.10 28.56
C GLY A 156 32.99 33.79 27.19
N PRO A 157 34.18 34.37 26.94
CA PRO A 157 34.45 35.21 25.75
C PRO A 157 34.34 34.46 24.40
N HIS A 158 34.46 33.14 24.39
CA HIS A 158 34.37 32.35 23.15
C HIS A 158 32.97 31.80 22.84
N THR A 159 31.97 32.10 23.64
CA THR A 159 30.58 31.63 23.44
C THR A 159 29.96 32.13 22.14
N SER A 160 30.28 33.38 21.72
CA SER A 160 29.81 33.90 20.42
C SER A 160 30.35 33.11 19.23
N TYR A 161 31.61 32.70 19.27
CA TYR A 161 32.24 31.86 18.23
C TYR A 161 31.66 30.43 18.24
N PHE A 162 31.31 29.91 19.41
CA PHE A 162 30.61 28.65 19.55
C PHE A 162 29.24 28.69 18.81
N PHE A 163 28.42 29.72 19.06
CA PHE A 163 27.15 29.90 18.36
C PHE A 163 27.31 30.12 16.85
N MET A 164 28.35 30.85 16.43
CA MET A 164 28.66 31.04 15.01
C MET A 164 28.99 29.70 14.31
N GLY A 165 29.72 28.80 14.99
CA GLY A 165 29.97 27.44 14.51
C GLY A 165 28.71 26.63 14.36
N LEU A 166 27.76 26.68 15.32
CA LEU A 166 26.47 26.06 15.23
C LEU A 166 25.66 26.56 14.04
N VAL A 167 25.54 27.88 13.87
CA VAL A 167 24.82 28.49 12.74
C VAL A 167 25.45 28.07 11.42
N THR A 168 26.77 27.97 11.33
CA THR A 168 27.45 27.50 10.12
C THR A 168 27.02 26.07 9.76
N PHE A 169 27.00 25.15 10.72
CA PHE A 169 26.53 23.78 10.46
C PHE A 169 25.07 23.75 10.04
N VAL A 170 24.17 24.55 10.65
CA VAL A 170 22.77 24.67 10.26
C VAL A 170 22.63 25.08 8.80
N VAL A 171 23.24 26.20 8.43
CA VAL A 171 23.17 26.76 7.07
C VAL A 171 23.68 25.75 6.05
N MET A 172 24.81 25.11 6.34
CA MET A 172 25.40 24.12 5.43
C MET A 172 24.56 22.86 5.32
N THR A 173 23.95 22.38 6.41
CA THR A 173 23.02 21.24 6.39
C THR A 173 21.81 21.53 5.51
N LEU A 174 21.16 22.69 5.73
CA LEU A 174 20.01 23.11 4.92
C LEU A 174 20.38 23.31 3.45
N THR A 175 21.54 23.92 3.16
CA THR A 175 22.04 24.11 1.79
C THR A 175 22.23 22.76 1.09
N ASN A 176 22.81 21.77 1.76
CA ASN A 176 22.98 20.43 1.22
C ASN A 176 21.61 19.79 0.89
N LEU A 177 20.68 19.77 1.84
CA LEU A 177 19.36 19.17 1.65
C LEU A 177 18.54 19.86 0.56
N ILE A 178 18.61 21.20 0.48
CA ILE A 178 17.93 21.97 -0.59
C ILE A 178 18.56 21.67 -1.95
N SER A 179 19.89 21.61 -2.03
CA SER A 179 20.61 21.34 -3.28
C SER A 179 20.33 19.93 -3.84
N MET A 180 20.03 18.97 -2.97
CA MET A 180 19.66 17.61 -3.37
C MET A 180 18.34 17.53 -4.12
N ARG A 181 17.45 18.55 -4.00
CA ARG A 181 16.13 18.54 -4.66
C ARG A 181 16.21 18.72 -6.17
N ALA A 182 17.25 19.40 -6.69
CA ALA A 182 17.30 19.85 -8.08
C ALA A 182 17.26 18.74 -9.12
N ASN A 183 17.79 17.55 -8.82
CA ASN A 183 17.84 16.40 -9.76
C ASN A 183 17.31 15.09 -9.14
N SER A 184 16.33 15.19 -8.25
CA SER A 184 15.84 14.07 -7.48
C SER A 184 14.48 13.57 -7.99
N SER A 185 14.18 12.30 -7.75
CA SER A 185 12.84 11.74 -7.92
C SER A 185 11.83 12.46 -7.01
N LYS A 186 10.54 12.43 -7.35
CA LYS A 186 9.49 13.02 -6.51
C LYS A 186 9.50 12.48 -5.08
N LEU A 187 9.77 11.19 -4.93
CA LEU A 187 9.85 10.53 -3.64
C LEU A 187 11.06 11.05 -2.82
N SER A 188 12.21 11.22 -3.45
CA SER A 188 13.40 11.81 -2.82
C SER A 188 13.16 13.26 -2.41
N ILE A 189 12.43 14.05 -3.22
CA ILE A 189 12.02 15.41 -2.85
C ILE A 189 11.12 15.40 -1.62
N ALA A 190 10.17 14.47 -1.54
CA ALA A 190 9.31 14.31 -0.37
C ALA A 190 10.13 13.98 0.88
N LYS A 191 11.06 13.02 0.81
CA LYS A 191 12.00 12.69 1.90
C LYS A 191 12.76 13.91 2.38
N ASN A 192 13.38 14.66 1.46
CA ASN A 192 14.14 15.86 1.79
C ASN A 192 13.27 16.94 2.43
N ASN A 193 12.02 17.12 1.99
CA ASN A 193 11.11 18.09 2.60
C ASN A 193 10.77 17.73 4.06
N TYR A 194 10.58 16.44 4.37
CA TYR A 194 10.39 15.99 5.75
C TYR A 194 11.61 16.28 6.62
N MET A 195 12.82 15.94 6.14
CA MET A 195 14.06 16.22 6.85
C MET A 195 14.25 17.73 7.08
N ILE A 196 14.04 18.55 6.06
CA ILE A 196 14.11 20.01 6.16
C ILE A 196 13.10 20.54 7.19
N ALA A 197 11.86 20.05 7.16
CA ALA A 197 10.83 20.49 8.11
C ALA A 197 11.21 20.16 9.56
N GLY A 198 11.70 18.95 9.84
CA GLY A 198 12.17 18.55 11.18
C GLY A 198 13.33 19.42 11.67
N ILE A 199 14.33 19.60 10.83
CA ILE A 199 15.51 20.41 11.12
C ILE A 199 15.12 21.88 11.37
N LEU A 200 14.24 22.45 10.52
CA LEU A 200 13.82 23.86 10.68
C LEU A 200 13.08 24.09 12.00
N VAL A 201 12.15 23.22 12.39
CA VAL A 201 11.41 23.35 13.67
C VAL A 201 12.39 23.35 14.85
N PHE A 202 13.27 22.38 14.88
CA PHE A 202 14.27 22.24 15.95
C PHE A 202 15.28 23.40 15.98
N MET A 203 15.87 23.72 14.84
CA MET A 203 16.92 24.75 14.76
C MET A 203 16.39 26.15 14.98
N LEU A 204 15.16 26.44 14.50
CA LEU A 204 14.53 27.74 14.75
C LEU A 204 14.24 27.91 16.25
N SER A 205 13.70 26.87 16.92
CA SER A 205 13.49 26.91 18.37
C SER A 205 14.79 27.12 19.14
N THR A 206 15.86 26.42 18.74
CA THR A 206 17.20 26.56 19.36
C THR A 206 17.75 27.97 19.14
N ALA A 207 17.65 28.52 17.94
CA ALA A 207 18.12 29.87 17.64
C ALA A 207 17.34 30.94 18.44
N VAL A 208 16.04 30.86 18.48
CA VAL A 208 15.19 31.83 19.20
C VAL A 208 15.44 31.76 20.71
N ILE A 209 15.50 30.57 21.27
CA ILE A 209 15.60 30.40 22.74
C ILE A 209 17.03 30.50 23.20
N HIS A 210 17.96 29.68 22.71
CA HIS A 210 19.34 29.71 23.23
C HIS A 210 20.14 30.92 22.77
N LEU A 211 20.01 31.36 21.51
CA LEU A 211 20.72 32.56 21.06
C LEU A 211 19.95 33.83 21.42
N GLY A 212 18.65 33.89 21.15
CA GLY A 212 17.81 35.07 21.41
C GLY A 212 17.56 35.31 22.88
N MET A 213 16.87 34.41 23.57
CA MET A 213 16.48 34.61 24.97
C MET A 213 17.67 34.40 25.94
N THR A 214 18.38 33.27 25.82
CA THR A 214 19.39 32.90 26.79
C THR A 214 20.68 33.75 26.65
N TYR A 215 21.22 33.86 25.42
CA TYR A 215 22.49 34.55 25.22
C TYR A 215 22.33 36.08 25.19
N PHE A 216 21.32 36.64 24.47
CA PHE A 216 21.18 38.09 24.37
C PHE A 216 20.35 38.72 25.49
N LEU A 217 19.29 38.03 25.98
CA LEU A 217 18.39 38.57 27.02
C LEU A 217 18.70 38.05 28.42
N GLY A 218 19.57 37.04 28.58
CA GLY A 218 19.88 36.45 29.88
C GLY A 218 18.72 35.65 30.52
N ASP A 219 17.70 35.28 29.74
CA ASP A 219 16.55 34.54 30.24
C ASP A 219 16.72 33.03 30.00
N PHE A 220 16.85 32.27 31.09
CA PHE A 220 17.03 30.83 31.08
C PHE A 220 15.74 30.03 31.28
N SER A 221 14.57 30.69 31.37
CA SER A 221 13.29 30.06 31.72
C SER A 221 12.83 28.96 30.75
N LEU A 222 13.15 29.10 29.45
CA LEU A 222 12.75 28.22 28.37
C LEU A 222 13.90 27.34 27.83
N THR A 223 15.03 27.24 28.49
CA THR A 223 16.20 26.46 28.02
C THR A 223 15.90 24.96 27.85
N TRP A 224 14.88 24.45 28.54
CA TRP A 224 14.42 23.06 28.42
C TRP A 224 13.65 22.77 27.13
N LEU A 225 13.10 23.80 26.47
CA LEU A 225 12.19 23.62 25.33
C LEU A 225 12.90 23.14 24.03
N PRO A 226 14.04 23.71 23.60
CA PRO A 226 14.74 23.21 22.42
C PRO A 226 15.19 21.75 22.53
N PRO A 227 15.79 21.27 23.66
CA PRO A 227 16.05 19.85 23.85
C PRO A 227 14.79 18.99 23.75
N ALA A 228 13.65 19.42 24.30
CA ALA A 228 12.41 18.71 24.17
C ALA A 228 11.87 18.69 22.73
N LEU A 229 12.02 19.79 21.97
CA LEU A 229 11.61 19.87 20.57
C LEU A 229 12.53 19.11 19.61
N SER A 230 13.73 18.69 20.02
CA SER A 230 14.62 17.87 19.21
C SER A 230 13.99 16.53 18.77
N ILE A 231 12.99 16.06 19.51
CA ILE A 231 12.19 14.89 19.14
C ILE A 231 11.56 15.04 17.74
N SER A 232 11.17 16.26 17.35
CA SER A 232 10.57 16.52 16.05
C SER A 232 11.54 16.24 14.91
N GLU A 233 12.78 16.69 15.02
CA GLU A 233 13.82 16.42 14.01
C GLU A 233 14.10 14.92 13.92
N MET A 234 14.30 14.26 15.05
CA MET A 234 14.59 12.83 15.07
C MET A 234 13.48 12.00 14.45
N LEU A 235 12.23 12.30 14.79
CA LEU A 235 11.07 11.59 14.22
C LEU A 235 10.94 11.87 12.73
N PHE A 236 11.03 13.11 12.28
CA PHE A 236 10.89 13.44 10.86
C PHE A 236 12.04 12.91 10.01
N VAL A 237 13.29 13.06 10.46
CA VAL A 237 14.45 12.53 9.73
C VAL A 237 14.43 11.01 9.73
N GLY A 238 14.25 10.39 10.89
CA GLY A 238 14.20 8.94 11.00
C GLY A 238 13.02 8.32 10.23
N TYR A 239 11.84 8.95 10.25
CA TYR A 239 10.71 8.54 9.44
C TYR A 239 11.04 8.61 7.94
N ALA A 240 11.67 9.71 7.48
CA ALA A 240 12.09 9.88 6.09
C ALA A 240 13.12 8.82 5.64
N LEU A 241 13.99 8.35 6.55
CA LEU A 241 14.99 7.32 6.25
C LEU A 241 14.42 5.90 6.22
N LEU A 242 13.39 5.60 7.04
CA LEU A 242 12.85 4.26 7.16
C LEU A 242 11.67 3.95 6.25
N THR A 243 10.99 4.98 5.74
CA THR A 243 9.74 4.82 4.99
C THR A 243 9.87 5.31 3.56
N SER A 244 9.14 4.67 2.66
CA SER A 244 8.94 5.10 1.27
C SER A 244 7.56 5.73 1.05
N ARG A 245 6.69 5.76 2.07
CA ARG A 245 5.34 6.32 2.00
C ARG A 245 5.19 7.47 2.97
N PHE A 246 4.83 8.64 2.46
CA PHE A 246 4.76 9.86 3.24
C PHE A 246 3.32 10.35 3.37
N TYR A 247 3.01 10.88 4.56
CA TYR A 247 1.78 11.65 4.75
C TYR A 247 1.84 12.95 3.98
N SER A 248 0.72 13.46 3.49
CA SER A 248 0.71 14.79 2.88
C SER A 248 0.96 15.88 3.92
N ALA A 249 1.60 16.97 3.52
CA ALA A 249 1.84 18.12 4.41
C ALA A 249 0.53 18.69 4.98
N LYS A 250 -0.56 18.67 4.20
CA LYS A 250 -1.89 19.09 4.66
C LYS A 250 -2.43 18.16 5.75
N TYR A 251 -2.23 16.85 5.62
CA TYR A 251 -2.68 15.88 6.62
C TYR A 251 -1.91 16.03 7.93
N LEU A 252 -0.60 16.22 7.86
CA LEU A 252 0.20 16.48 9.05
C LEU A 252 -0.21 17.79 9.74
N ALA A 253 -0.38 18.87 8.97
CA ALA A 253 -0.86 20.14 9.50
C ALA A 253 -2.23 19.99 10.17
N TYR A 254 -3.16 19.27 9.52
CA TYR A 254 -4.46 18.94 10.10
C TYR A 254 -4.35 18.20 11.43
N LEU A 255 -3.50 17.15 11.48
CA LEU A 255 -3.32 16.35 12.69
C LEU A 255 -2.71 17.19 13.81
N THR A 256 -1.63 17.92 13.52
CA THR A 256 -0.92 18.79 14.47
C THR A 256 -1.83 19.88 15.02
N ILE A 257 -2.52 20.60 14.14
CA ILE A 257 -3.45 21.66 14.56
C ILE A 257 -4.59 21.07 15.39
N SER A 258 -5.16 19.93 14.99
CA SER A 258 -6.23 19.26 15.74
C SER A 258 -5.79 18.91 17.17
N VAL A 259 -4.59 18.31 17.31
CA VAL A 259 -4.05 17.93 18.64
C VAL A 259 -3.74 19.17 19.46
N LEU A 260 -3.07 20.18 18.89
CA LEU A 260 -2.74 21.43 19.60
C LEU A 260 -3.99 22.14 20.11
N PHE A 261 -5.03 22.28 19.28
CA PHE A 261 -6.28 22.92 19.74
C PHE A 261 -6.98 22.12 20.86
N VAL A 262 -6.99 20.79 20.75
CA VAL A 262 -7.57 19.95 21.81
C VAL A 262 -6.77 20.09 23.10
N CYS A 263 -5.44 20.03 23.04
CA CYS A 263 -4.58 20.24 24.20
C CYS A 263 -4.81 21.63 24.80
N THR A 264 -4.89 22.68 24.00
CA THR A 264 -5.12 24.05 24.47
C THR A 264 -6.49 24.17 25.19
N ILE A 265 -7.55 23.56 24.64
CA ILE A 265 -8.89 23.56 25.24
C ILE A 265 -8.89 22.92 26.63
N PHE A 266 -8.05 21.89 26.85
CA PHE A 266 -7.97 21.23 28.17
C PHE A 266 -6.96 21.90 29.11
N VAL A 267 -5.80 22.30 28.61
CA VAL A 267 -4.71 22.86 29.44
C VAL A 267 -5.04 24.24 29.97
N LEU A 268 -5.68 25.13 29.20
CA LEU A 268 -6.01 26.48 29.66
C LEU A 268 -6.94 26.49 30.86
N PRO A 269 -8.09 25.77 30.87
CA PRO A 269 -8.94 25.71 32.07
C PRO A 269 -8.27 25.01 33.25
N LEU A 270 -7.45 23.97 32.99
CA LEU A 270 -6.64 23.30 34.01
C LEU A 270 -5.71 24.29 34.70
N GLY A 271 -4.91 25.07 33.93
CA GLY A 271 -4.04 26.09 34.49
C GLY A 271 -4.79 27.11 35.33
N ALA A 272 -5.94 27.59 34.84
CA ALA A 272 -6.77 28.55 35.59
C ALA A 272 -7.29 27.99 36.91
N VAL A 273 -7.52 26.69 37.03
CA VAL A 273 -7.97 26.04 38.28
C VAL A 273 -6.80 25.76 39.21
N PHE A 274 -5.67 25.26 38.69
CA PHE A 274 -4.56 24.80 39.53
C PHE A 274 -3.64 25.93 40.02
N ILE A 275 -3.44 27.03 39.25
CA ILE A 275 -2.54 28.13 39.61
C ILE A 275 -2.94 28.78 40.99
N PRO A 276 -4.22 29.05 41.27
CA PRO A 276 -4.62 29.69 42.54
C PRO A 276 -4.74 28.72 43.73
N MET A 277 -4.51 27.41 43.54
CA MET A 277 -4.75 26.41 44.60
C MET A 277 -3.46 26.08 45.35
N SER A 278 -3.60 25.84 46.69
CA SER A 278 -2.53 25.28 47.50
C SER A 278 -2.17 23.85 47.08
N GLU A 279 -0.89 23.48 47.18
CA GLU A 279 -0.39 22.16 46.77
C GLU A 279 -1.10 20.99 47.43
N ASP A 280 -1.49 21.13 48.71
CA ASP A 280 -2.15 20.08 49.48
C ASP A 280 -3.51 19.63 48.95
N ASN A 281 -4.22 20.47 48.20
CA ASN A 281 -5.56 20.19 47.70
C ASN A 281 -5.61 19.84 46.19
N GLN A 282 -4.50 19.99 45.46
CA GLN A 282 -4.45 19.78 44.01
C GLN A 282 -4.80 18.35 43.62
N TRP A 283 -4.37 17.35 44.39
CA TRP A 283 -4.62 15.95 44.09
C TRP A 283 -6.10 15.56 44.14
N LEU A 284 -6.88 16.17 45.07
CA LEU A 284 -8.32 15.93 45.22
C LEU A 284 -9.12 16.33 43.96
N ILE A 285 -8.68 17.39 43.28
CA ILE A 285 -9.37 17.94 42.10
C ILE A 285 -8.78 17.35 40.82
N SER A 286 -7.51 16.94 40.81
CA SER A 286 -6.88 16.36 39.64
C SER A 286 -7.54 15.06 39.16
N ILE A 287 -7.96 14.17 40.07
CA ILE A 287 -8.62 12.90 39.75
C ILE A 287 -9.93 13.11 38.97
N PRO A 288 -10.93 13.89 39.50
CA PRO A 288 -12.17 14.10 38.76
C PRO A 288 -11.97 14.87 37.45
N ILE A 289 -11.01 15.78 37.39
CA ILE A 289 -10.69 16.49 36.13
C ILE A 289 -10.08 15.53 35.08
N CYS A 290 -9.13 14.68 35.46
CA CYS A 290 -8.61 13.67 34.57
C CYS A 290 -9.68 12.72 34.04
N ALA A 291 -10.62 12.31 34.92
CA ALA A 291 -11.78 11.51 34.53
C ALA A 291 -12.68 12.26 33.54
N LEU A 292 -12.96 13.55 33.78
CA LEU A 292 -13.75 14.40 32.90
C LEU A 292 -13.09 14.56 31.52
N ILE A 293 -11.77 14.80 31.50
CA ILE A 293 -10.98 14.87 30.25
C ILE A 293 -11.10 13.55 29.49
N GLY A 294 -10.89 12.41 30.16
CA GLY A 294 -10.99 11.08 29.55
C GLY A 294 -12.36 10.84 28.92
N ILE A 295 -13.46 11.21 29.57
CA ILE A 295 -14.82 11.06 29.06
C ILE A 295 -15.08 12.02 27.87
N THR A 296 -14.64 13.28 28.00
CA THR A 296 -14.96 14.33 27.00
C THR A 296 -13.99 14.39 25.84
N TRP A 297 -12.80 13.78 25.95
CA TRP A 297 -11.73 13.82 24.92
C TRP A 297 -12.24 13.49 23.53
N HIS A 298 -12.95 12.38 23.38
CA HIS A 298 -13.44 11.94 22.07
C HIS A 298 -14.42 12.94 21.43
N LEU A 299 -15.30 13.54 22.22
CA LEU A 299 -16.28 14.52 21.74
C LEU A 299 -15.60 15.81 21.30
N VAL A 300 -14.68 16.31 22.13
CA VAL A 300 -13.91 17.53 21.84
C VAL A 300 -13.03 17.31 20.60
N TYR A 301 -12.27 16.22 20.55
CA TYR A 301 -11.44 15.88 19.41
C TYR A 301 -12.25 15.80 18.11
N LYS A 302 -13.41 15.14 18.13
CA LYS A 302 -14.30 15.04 16.96
C LYS A 302 -14.83 16.39 16.50
N ARG A 303 -15.06 17.35 17.39
CA ARG A 303 -15.49 18.72 17.06
C ARG A 303 -14.35 19.54 16.51
N VAL A 304 -13.22 19.54 17.20
CA VAL A 304 -12.01 20.28 16.81
C VAL A 304 -11.48 19.78 15.47
N SER A 305 -11.40 18.47 15.26
CA SER A 305 -10.92 17.88 14.01
C SER A 305 -11.78 18.27 12.80
N ARG A 306 -13.11 18.43 12.97
CA ARG A 306 -13.98 18.96 11.89
C ARG A 306 -13.70 20.42 11.56
N ILE A 307 -13.41 21.23 12.59
CA ILE A 307 -13.04 22.64 12.40
C ILE A 307 -11.67 22.74 11.70
N ALA A 308 -10.68 21.98 12.19
CA ALA A 308 -9.35 21.94 11.57
C ALA A 308 -9.40 21.46 10.10
N SER A 309 -10.25 20.45 9.82
CA SER A 309 -10.48 19.97 8.45
C SER A 309 -11.04 21.07 7.55
N PHE A 310 -11.99 21.86 8.05
CA PHE A 310 -12.56 22.98 7.30
C PHE A 310 -11.50 24.05 6.94
N PHE A 311 -10.64 24.40 7.91
CA PHE A 311 -9.57 25.38 7.66
C PHE A 311 -8.51 24.91 6.66
N ILE A 312 -8.15 23.60 6.68
CA ILE A 312 -7.04 23.07 5.87
C ILE A 312 -7.51 22.57 4.51
N TYR A 313 -8.66 21.90 4.47
CA TYR A 313 -9.19 21.27 3.25
C TYR A 313 -10.36 22.03 2.62
N GLY A 314 -10.91 23.05 3.29
CA GLY A 314 -12.14 23.72 2.85
C GLY A 314 -13.40 22.85 3.00
N ASN A 315 -13.29 21.69 3.64
CA ASN A 315 -14.38 20.74 3.85
C ASN A 315 -14.40 20.24 5.30
N ARG A 316 -15.60 19.90 5.78
CA ARG A 316 -15.78 19.33 7.14
C ARG A 316 -15.24 17.91 7.30
N GLN A 317 -15.00 17.23 6.19
CA GLN A 317 -14.43 15.89 6.13
C GLN A 317 -13.05 15.91 5.48
N THR A 318 -12.10 15.18 6.06
CA THR A 318 -10.79 14.97 5.45
C THR A 318 -10.91 14.08 4.21
N PRO A 319 -9.93 14.11 3.27
CA PRO A 319 -9.91 13.19 2.13
C PRO A 319 -10.02 11.72 2.53
N VAL A 320 -9.39 11.34 3.65
CA VAL A 320 -9.51 9.98 4.23
C VAL A 320 -10.96 9.63 4.58
N GLN A 321 -11.67 10.55 5.24
CA GLN A 321 -13.08 10.34 5.61
C GLN A 321 -13.98 10.30 4.39
N GLN A 322 -13.70 11.10 3.37
CA GLN A 322 -14.43 11.10 2.10
C GLN A 322 -14.25 9.78 1.35
N ILE A 323 -13.00 9.25 1.28
CA ILE A 323 -12.73 7.95 0.68
C ILE A 323 -13.51 6.85 1.42
N LEU A 324 -13.45 6.82 2.74
CA LEU A 324 -14.16 5.80 3.53
C LEU A 324 -15.69 5.93 3.44
N ALA A 325 -16.23 7.13 3.24
CA ALA A 325 -17.66 7.35 3.05
C ALA A 325 -18.20 6.74 1.75
N LEU A 326 -17.35 6.48 0.75
CA LEU A 326 -17.74 5.80 -0.50
C LEU A 326 -18.18 4.35 -0.29
N GLU A 327 -18.00 3.76 0.90
CA GLU A 327 -18.50 2.41 1.21
C GLU A 327 -19.99 2.26 0.86
N GLU A 328 -20.81 3.27 1.14
CA GLU A 328 -22.25 3.24 0.82
C GLU A 328 -22.51 3.31 -0.69
N GLU A 329 -21.70 4.07 -1.45
CA GLU A 329 -21.81 4.12 -2.90
C GLU A 329 -21.39 2.79 -3.55
N PHE A 330 -20.36 2.12 -3.03
CA PHE A 330 -19.99 0.76 -3.48
C PHE A 330 -21.14 -0.26 -3.30
N LYS A 331 -21.99 -0.09 -2.29
CA LYS A 331 -23.17 -0.95 -2.09
C LYS A 331 -24.25 -0.67 -3.12
N ARG A 332 -24.29 0.53 -3.70
CA ARG A 332 -25.28 0.91 -4.73
C ARG A 332 -24.81 0.59 -6.14
N SER A 333 -23.61 1.07 -6.48
CA SER A 333 -23.01 0.90 -7.81
C SER A 333 -21.48 0.95 -7.69
N ILE A 334 -20.83 -0.12 -8.12
CA ILE A 334 -19.37 -0.20 -8.12
C ILE A 334 -18.78 0.81 -9.11
N ASP A 335 -19.39 0.94 -10.28
CA ASP A 335 -18.89 1.81 -11.35
C ASP A 335 -18.98 3.30 -10.95
N ASP A 336 -20.09 3.73 -10.32
CA ASP A 336 -20.25 5.09 -9.82
C ASP A 336 -19.32 5.38 -8.64
N ALA A 337 -19.13 4.42 -7.74
CA ALA A 337 -18.19 4.55 -6.64
C ALA A 337 -16.74 4.70 -7.10
N VAL A 338 -16.32 3.93 -8.11
CA VAL A 338 -14.99 4.06 -8.73
C VAL A 338 -14.82 5.42 -9.41
N HIS A 339 -15.87 5.91 -10.09
CA HIS A 339 -15.86 7.23 -10.70
C HIS A 339 -15.74 8.35 -9.65
N GLN A 340 -16.51 8.29 -8.55
CA GLN A 340 -16.38 9.25 -7.45
C GLN A 340 -14.99 9.16 -6.79
N LEU A 341 -14.46 7.96 -6.61
CA LEU A 341 -13.13 7.74 -6.07
C LEU A 341 -12.05 8.36 -6.98
N SER A 342 -12.17 8.23 -8.30
CA SER A 342 -11.24 8.87 -9.25
C SER A 342 -11.24 10.40 -9.13
N THR A 343 -12.42 10.99 -8.94
CA THR A 343 -12.58 12.44 -8.74
C THR A 343 -11.94 12.89 -7.41
N LEU A 344 -12.16 12.16 -6.31
CA LEU A 344 -11.58 12.48 -5.00
C LEU A 344 -10.05 12.38 -5.00
N LEU A 345 -9.49 11.41 -5.72
CA LEU A 345 -8.05 11.21 -5.84
C LEU A 345 -7.40 12.07 -6.92
N ASN A 346 -8.20 12.85 -7.65
CA ASN A 346 -7.73 13.65 -8.79
C ASN A 346 -7.04 12.78 -9.87
N ILE A 347 -7.66 11.64 -10.21
CA ILE A 347 -7.22 10.72 -11.25
C ILE A 347 -8.17 10.88 -12.45
N PRO A 348 -7.70 10.82 -13.71
CA PRO A 348 -8.58 10.78 -14.86
C PRO A 348 -9.57 9.60 -14.76
N ASN A 349 -10.86 9.84 -15.01
CA ASN A 349 -11.95 8.90 -14.76
C ASN A 349 -11.78 7.53 -15.42
N ASP A 350 -11.18 7.48 -16.60
CA ASP A 350 -10.91 6.26 -17.37
C ASP A 350 -9.66 5.49 -16.90
N LYS A 351 -8.87 6.07 -16.00
CA LYS A 351 -7.57 5.55 -15.55
C LYS A 351 -7.58 4.95 -14.14
N LEU A 352 -8.69 5.00 -13.44
CA LEU A 352 -8.91 4.24 -12.21
C LEU A 352 -9.89 3.11 -12.51
N GLN A 353 -9.45 1.87 -12.40
CA GLN A 353 -10.22 0.70 -12.78
C GLN A 353 -10.13 -0.39 -11.72
N LEU A 354 -11.26 -1.03 -11.47
CA LEU A 354 -11.33 -2.25 -10.68
C LEU A 354 -11.45 -3.45 -11.64
N VAL A 355 -10.34 -4.16 -11.82
CA VAL A 355 -10.23 -5.25 -12.80
C VAL A 355 -10.31 -6.60 -12.09
N THR A 356 -11.08 -7.53 -12.65
CA THR A 356 -11.05 -8.92 -12.17
C THR A 356 -9.73 -9.56 -12.55
N SER A 357 -9.18 -10.37 -11.64
CA SER A 357 -8.00 -11.18 -11.87
C SER A 357 -8.16 -12.05 -13.12
N ASN A 358 -7.54 -11.63 -14.21
CA ASN A 358 -7.51 -12.31 -15.49
C ASN A 358 -6.07 -12.65 -15.91
N TYR A 359 -5.88 -13.53 -16.88
CA TYR A 359 -4.58 -14.02 -17.36
C TYR A 359 -3.53 -12.94 -17.72
N THR A 360 -3.93 -11.74 -18.06
CA THR A 360 -3.02 -10.63 -18.38
C THR A 360 -2.40 -9.96 -17.15
N GLU A 361 -2.94 -10.22 -15.95
CA GLU A 361 -2.57 -9.56 -14.71
C GLU A 361 -1.97 -10.50 -13.66
N THR A 362 -1.84 -11.79 -14.00
CA THR A 362 -1.15 -12.81 -13.17
C THR A 362 0.24 -12.39 -12.73
N PHE A 363 0.90 -11.51 -13.50
CA PHE A 363 2.22 -10.99 -13.17
C PHE A 363 2.24 -10.14 -11.89
N TYR A 364 1.20 -9.32 -11.67
CA TYR A 364 1.04 -8.57 -10.42
C TYR A 364 0.64 -9.48 -9.26
N GLU A 365 -0.19 -10.48 -9.56
CA GLU A 365 -0.70 -11.41 -8.56
C GLU A 365 0.38 -12.25 -7.92
N ASP A 366 1.30 -12.80 -8.72
CA ASP A 366 2.41 -13.61 -8.22
C ASP A 366 3.27 -12.82 -7.21
N TYR A 367 3.50 -11.53 -7.47
CA TYR A 367 4.24 -10.67 -6.56
C TYR A 367 3.41 -10.26 -5.34
N LEU A 368 2.17 -9.86 -5.52
CA LEU A 368 1.27 -9.43 -4.44
C LEU A 368 0.94 -10.60 -3.51
N HIS A 369 0.79 -11.81 -4.04
CA HIS A 369 0.56 -13.02 -3.25
C HIS A 369 1.72 -13.37 -2.32
N SER A 370 2.96 -13.11 -2.75
CA SER A 370 4.16 -13.37 -1.94
C SER A 370 4.42 -12.32 -0.87
N ASN A 371 3.99 -11.06 -1.09
CA ASN A 371 4.39 -9.91 -0.28
C ASN A 371 3.22 -9.18 0.42
N ASP A 372 1.96 -9.57 0.19
CA ASP A 372 0.74 -8.95 0.76
C ASP A 372 0.74 -7.40 0.71
N SER A 373 1.37 -6.81 -0.30
CA SER A 373 1.67 -5.38 -0.35
C SER A 373 1.06 -4.69 -1.56
N VAL A 374 0.80 -3.41 -1.40
CA VAL A 374 0.41 -2.50 -2.48
C VAL A 374 1.64 -2.16 -3.32
N LEU A 375 1.51 -2.15 -4.64
CA LEU A 375 2.56 -1.73 -5.57
C LEU A 375 2.38 -0.25 -5.92
N VAL A 376 3.43 0.54 -5.70
CA VAL A 376 3.51 1.95 -6.08
C VAL A 376 4.73 2.13 -6.98
N LEU A 377 4.55 2.70 -8.16
CA LEU A 377 5.61 2.84 -9.17
C LEU A 377 6.84 3.61 -8.64
N ASP A 378 6.60 4.70 -7.91
CA ASP A 378 7.67 5.52 -7.35
C ASP A 378 8.50 4.77 -6.29
N GLU A 379 7.85 3.87 -5.50
CA GLU A 379 8.55 3.00 -4.55
C GLU A 379 9.39 1.93 -5.24
N LEU A 380 8.89 1.37 -6.35
CA LEU A 380 9.65 0.38 -7.13
C LEU A 380 10.88 1.01 -7.76
N SER A 381 10.78 2.26 -8.23
CA SER A 381 11.94 2.98 -8.78
C SER A 381 13.05 3.18 -7.75
N GLU A 382 12.68 3.50 -6.51
CA GLU A 382 13.63 3.67 -5.41
C GLU A 382 14.31 2.34 -5.02
N ARG A 383 13.52 1.26 -4.90
CA ARG A 383 14.06 -0.09 -4.62
C ARG A 383 15.02 -0.61 -5.68
N LEU A 384 14.83 -0.22 -6.95
CA LEU A 384 15.75 -0.55 -8.04
C LEU A 384 17.11 0.17 -7.89
N ASP A 385 17.09 1.39 -7.35
CA ASP A 385 18.31 2.15 -7.09
C ASP A 385 19.09 1.61 -5.88
N GLU A 386 18.39 1.11 -4.84
CA GLU A 386 18.98 0.66 -3.58
C GLU A 386 19.60 -0.75 -3.63
N LYS A 387 18.99 -1.74 -4.30
CA LYS A 387 19.44 -3.16 -4.25
C LYS A 387 19.69 -3.80 -5.61
N PRO A 388 20.97 -4.08 -5.96
CA PRO A 388 21.31 -4.76 -7.22
C PRO A 388 20.91 -6.26 -7.31
N SER A 389 20.77 -6.97 -6.19
CA SER A 389 20.62 -8.43 -6.17
C SER A 389 19.20 -8.97 -6.42
N SER A 390 18.16 -8.15 -6.25
CA SER A 390 16.75 -8.52 -6.51
C SER A 390 16.20 -7.97 -7.85
N LYS A 391 17.10 -7.59 -8.77
CA LYS A 391 16.78 -6.78 -9.96
C LYS A 391 15.84 -7.43 -10.97
N GLY A 392 15.75 -8.76 -11.07
CA GLY A 392 14.99 -9.41 -12.14
C GLY A 392 13.47 -9.17 -12.06
N SER A 393 12.84 -9.53 -10.96
CA SER A 393 11.37 -9.43 -10.80
C SER A 393 10.91 -8.00 -10.55
N ILE A 394 11.63 -7.21 -9.74
CA ILE A 394 11.28 -5.81 -9.44
C ILE A 394 11.46 -4.94 -10.69
N LYS A 395 12.51 -5.16 -11.48
CA LYS A 395 12.72 -4.43 -12.73
C LYS A 395 11.62 -4.71 -13.75
N ALA A 396 11.23 -5.98 -13.91
CA ALA A 396 10.14 -6.36 -14.79
C ALA A 396 8.79 -5.74 -14.36
N LEU A 397 8.51 -5.70 -13.04
CA LEU A 397 7.33 -5.02 -12.48
C LEU A 397 7.35 -3.51 -12.79
N TYR A 398 8.46 -2.86 -12.55
CA TYR A 398 8.63 -1.44 -12.83
C TYR A 398 8.42 -1.11 -14.30
N GLU A 399 9.08 -1.88 -15.21
CA GLU A 399 8.94 -1.69 -16.66
C GLU A 399 7.49 -1.94 -17.13
N ARG A 400 6.82 -2.95 -16.57
CA ARG A 400 5.41 -3.23 -16.87
C ARG A 400 4.50 -2.09 -16.42
N MET A 401 4.60 -1.65 -15.16
CA MET A 401 3.81 -0.53 -14.66
C MET A 401 4.07 0.76 -15.43
N ARG A 402 5.33 1.03 -15.77
CA ARG A 402 5.71 2.19 -16.57
C ARG A 402 5.14 2.15 -17.98
N SER A 403 5.21 1.01 -18.67
CA SER A 403 4.69 0.83 -20.03
C SER A 403 3.16 0.94 -20.09
N SER A 404 2.45 0.50 -19.06
CA SER A 404 1.00 0.60 -18.94
C SER A 404 0.52 1.91 -18.32
N ASN A 405 1.43 2.86 -18.01
CA ASN A 405 1.13 4.12 -17.31
C ASN A 405 0.39 3.91 -15.97
N THR A 406 0.74 2.84 -15.27
CA THR A 406 0.16 2.47 -13.97
C THR A 406 1.04 3.00 -12.85
N ALA A 407 0.47 3.76 -11.92
CA ALA A 407 1.16 4.33 -10.77
C ALA A 407 0.90 3.54 -9.47
N LEU A 408 -0.28 2.93 -9.35
CA LEU A 408 -0.72 2.21 -8.15
C LEU A 408 -1.46 0.93 -8.53
N VAL A 409 -1.13 -0.18 -7.87
CA VAL A 409 -1.87 -1.45 -7.95
C VAL A 409 -2.14 -1.95 -6.55
N MET A 410 -3.42 -2.16 -6.23
CA MET A 410 -3.88 -2.68 -4.95
C MET A 410 -4.66 -3.98 -5.13
N PRO A 411 -4.30 -5.06 -4.39
CA PRO A 411 -5.04 -6.31 -4.43
C PRO A 411 -6.27 -6.28 -3.54
N LEU A 412 -7.34 -6.93 -4.02
CA LEU A 412 -8.43 -7.40 -3.17
C LEU A 412 -8.31 -8.91 -3.06
N PHE A 413 -8.18 -9.40 -1.83
CA PHE A 413 -8.06 -10.83 -1.58
C PHE A 413 -9.43 -11.47 -1.40
N GLY A 414 -9.67 -12.58 -2.07
CA GLY A 414 -10.87 -13.41 -1.90
C GLY A 414 -10.81 -14.27 -0.62
N ARG A 415 -11.84 -15.11 -0.41
CA ARG A 415 -11.95 -15.97 0.79
C ARG A 415 -10.77 -16.94 0.99
N GLU A 416 -10.07 -17.34 -0.06
CA GLU A 416 -8.93 -18.27 -0.03
C GLU A 416 -7.57 -17.54 -0.06
N LYS A 417 -7.52 -16.23 0.31
CA LYS A 417 -6.35 -15.37 0.14
C LYS A 417 -5.82 -15.26 -1.30
N SER A 418 -6.60 -15.72 -2.28
CA SER A 418 -6.31 -15.48 -3.70
C SER A 418 -6.72 -14.05 -4.08
N VAL A 419 -6.00 -13.43 -4.98
CA VAL A 419 -6.36 -12.10 -5.49
C VAL A 419 -7.62 -12.24 -6.36
N SER A 420 -8.71 -11.60 -5.93
CA SER A 420 -9.99 -11.63 -6.66
C SER A 420 -10.11 -10.49 -7.67
N HIS A 421 -9.68 -9.31 -7.28
CA HIS A 421 -9.68 -8.10 -8.10
C HIS A 421 -8.40 -7.29 -7.84
N LEU A 422 -8.05 -6.44 -8.80
CA LEU A 422 -6.99 -5.46 -8.70
C LEU A 422 -7.58 -4.07 -8.93
N LEU A 423 -7.34 -3.15 -7.98
CA LEU A 423 -7.56 -1.73 -8.22
C LEU A 423 -6.30 -1.17 -8.88
N ILE A 424 -6.41 -0.74 -10.13
CA ILE A 424 -5.32 -0.21 -10.94
C ILE A 424 -5.56 1.28 -11.17
N SER A 425 -4.55 2.09 -10.93
CA SER A 425 -4.61 3.54 -11.10
C SER A 425 -3.41 4.08 -11.86
N SER A 426 -3.63 5.07 -12.71
CA SER A 426 -2.58 5.91 -13.28
C SER A 426 -2.07 6.97 -12.30
N HIS A 427 -1.14 7.80 -12.74
CA HIS A 427 -0.73 9.00 -12.01
C HIS A 427 -1.89 9.97 -11.82
N LYS A 428 -1.86 10.72 -10.71
CA LYS A 428 -2.80 11.81 -10.46
C LYS A 428 -2.62 12.93 -11.50
N SER A 429 -3.71 13.64 -11.82
CA SER A 429 -3.70 14.73 -12.80
C SER A 429 -2.79 15.89 -12.38
N ASP A 430 -2.64 16.15 -11.08
CA ASP A 430 -1.73 17.15 -10.51
C ASP A 430 -0.29 16.64 -10.33
N ASN A 431 -0.02 15.44 -10.81
CA ASN A 431 1.30 14.80 -10.79
C ASN A 431 1.89 14.61 -9.37
N LYS A 432 1.06 14.65 -8.33
CA LYS A 432 1.47 14.36 -6.95
C LYS A 432 1.57 12.85 -6.68
N LEU A 433 2.38 12.49 -5.68
CA LEU A 433 2.47 11.12 -5.17
C LEU A 433 1.18 10.71 -4.47
N PHE A 434 0.91 9.41 -4.44
CA PHE A 434 -0.08 8.85 -3.52
C PHE A 434 0.46 8.96 -2.10
N SER A 435 -0.30 9.62 -1.24
CA SER A 435 0.09 9.78 0.16
C SER A 435 -0.24 8.55 1.00
N ASN A 436 0.45 8.39 2.13
CA ASN A 436 0.25 7.24 3.00
C ASN A 436 -1.18 7.14 3.54
N GLU A 437 -1.79 8.29 3.88
CA GLU A 437 -3.19 8.33 4.33
C GLU A 437 -4.17 7.92 3.24
N GLU A 438 -3.93 8.29 1.98
CA GLU A 438 -4.76 7.86 0.85
C GLU A 438 -4.65 6.36 0.60
N ILE A 439 -3.42 5.82 0.57
CA ILE A 439 -3.16 4.38 0.41
C ILE A 439 -3.83 3.59 1.53
N SER A 440 -3.67 4.02 2.78
CA SER A 440 -4.28 3.36 3.94
C SER A 440 -5.81 3.44 3.93
N ALA A 441 -6.37 4.58 3.52
CA ALA A 441 -7.81 4.76 3.37
C ALA A 441 -8.37 3.85 2.28
N LEU A 442 -7.70 3.77 1.13
CA LEU A 442 -8.06 2.87 0.03
C LEU A 442 -8.01 1.41 0.45
N GLN A 443 -6.94 0.97 1.12
CA GLN A 443 -6.84 -0.40 1.63
C GLN A 443 -8.00 -0.72 2.59
N THR A 444 -8.30 0.21 3.51
CA THR A 444 -9.40 0.04 4.46
C THR A 444 -10.76 -0.02 3.74
N LEU A 445 -11.00 0.85 2.77
CA LEU A 445 -12.21 0.86 1.97
C LEU A 445 -12.36 -0.47 1.21
N LEU A 446 -11.31 -0.90 0.49
CA LEU A 446 -11.34 -2.14 -0.30
C LEU A 446 -11.63 -3.37 0.56
N ILE A 447 -11.06 -3.45 1.78
CA ILE A 447 -11.36 -4.53 2.73
C ILE A 447 -12.85 -4.50 3.13
N ARG A 448 -13.43 -3.32 3.38
CA ARG A 448 -14.84 -3.19 3.78
C ARG A 448 -15.81 -3.54 2.66
N VAL A 449 -15.49 -3.17 1.43
CA VAL A 449 -16.37 -3.39 0.27
C VAL A 449 -16.12 -4.73 -0.43
N GLN A 450 -15.14 -5.51 0.00
CA GLN A 450 -14.75 -6.79 -0.60
C GLN A 450 -15.95 -7.72 -0.81
N ASN A 451 -16.76 -7.95 0.22
CA ASN A 451 -17.92 -8.82 0.14
C ASN A 451 -18.97 -8.31 -0.87
N THR A 452 -19.12 -7.00 -0.97
CA THR A 452 -20.02 -6.35 -1.94
C THR A 452 -19.55 -6.60 -3.37
N ILE A 453 -18.25 -6.41 -3.63
CA ILE A 453 -17.62 -6.63 -4.94
C ILE A 453 -17.71 -8.11 -5.35
N GLU A 454 -17.43 -9.03 -4.44
CA GLU A 454 -17.57 -10.47 -4.70
C GLU A 454 -19.01 -10.88 -4.98
N SER A 455 -19.97 -10.29 -4.26
CA SER A 455 -21.40 -10.54 -4.49
C SER A 455 -21.85 -10.01 -5.84
N ASP A 456 -21.46 -8.80 -6.23
CA ASP A 456 -21.77 -8.23 -7.54
C ASP A 456 -21.18 -9.08 -8.68
N ARG A 457 -19.93 -9.53 -8.52
CA ARG A 457 -19.32 -10.46 -9.48
C ARG A 457 -20.15 -11.72 -9.67
N LYS A 458 -20.60 -12.35 -8.58
CA LYS A 458 -21.44 -13.55 -8.64
C LYS A 458 -22.77 -13.26 -9.32
N ILE A 459 -23.39 -12.13 -9.02
CA ILE A 459 -24.65 -11.69 -9.65
C ILE A 459 -24.44 -11.48 -11.15
N ARG A 460 -23.38 -10.77 -11.56
CA ARG A 460 -23.06 -10.55 -12.99
C ARG A 460 -22.79 -11.87 -13.72
N GLN A 461 -22.05 -12.79 -13.10
CA GLN A 461 -21.81 -14.14 -13.65
C GLN A 461 -23.12 -14.93 -13.78
N SER A 462 -23.97 -14.92 -12.75
CA SER A 462 -25.27 -15.60 -12.78
C SER A 462 -26.19 -15.01 -13.84
N ARG A 463 -26.23 -13.67 -14.01
CA ARG A 463 -27.01 -13.01 -15.07
C ARG A 463 -26.50 -13.35 -16.46
N ALA A 464 -25.19 -13.35 -16.67
CA ALA A 464 -24.60 -13.75 -17.95
C ALA A 464 -24.93 -15.20 -18.30
N LEU A 465 -24.84 -16.10 -17.31
CA LEU A 465 -25.22 -17.48 -17.45
C LEU A 465 -26.74 -17.61 -17.78
N ALA A 466 -27.61 -16.93 -17.02
CA ALA A 466 -29.04 -16.95 -17.26
C ALA A 466 -29.43 -16.47 -18.67
N ASN A 467 -28.77 -15.42 -19.17
CA ASN A 467 -28.99 -14.93 -20.54
C ASN A 467 -28.52 -15.95 -21.60
N SER A 468 -27.34 -16.56 -21.40
CA SER A 468 -26.87 -17.63 -22.28
C SER A 468 -27.84 -18.82 -22.30
N ILE A 469 -28.31 -19.21 -21.13
CA ILE A 469 -29.31 -20.27 -20.94
C ILE A 469 -30.59 -19.94 -21.69
N ALA A 470 -31.13 -18.73 -21.51
CA ALA A 470 -32.37 -18.33 -22.19
C ALA A 470 -32.25 -18.40 -23.71
N HIS A 471 -31.09 -18.02 -24.26
CA HIS A 471 -30.79 -18.17 -25.69
C HIS A 471 -30.70 -19.63 -26.12
N GLU A 472 -30.02 -20.48 -25.36
CA GLU A 472 -29.84 -21.90 -25.68
C GLU A 472 -31.13 -22.71 -25.48
N MET A 473 -32.01 -22.31 -24.55
CA MET A 473 -33.34 -22.91 -24.38
C MET A 473 -34.30 -22.55 -25.50
N ARG A 474 -34.19 -21.33 -26.06
CA ARG A 474 -35.06 -20.92 -27.18
C ARG A 474 -34.88 -21.79 -28.41
N ASN A 475 -33.68 -22.28 -28.67
CA ASN A 475 -33.34 -23.08 -29.84
C ASN A 475 -34.10 -24.46 -29.86
N PRO A 476 -33.97 -25.32 -28.81
CA PRO A 476 -34.72 -26.59 -28.82
C PRO A 476 -36.25 -26.39 -28.81
N LEU A 477 -36.73 -25.33 -28.13
CA LEU A 477 -38.16 -25.01 -28.15
C LEU A 477 -38.66 -24.62 -29.56
N ALA A 478 -37.86 -23.79 -30.28
CA ALA A 478 -38.18 -23.44 -31.66
C ALA A 478 -38.15 -24.68 -32.59
N GLN A 479 -37.21 -25.60 -32.38
CA GLN A 479 -37.16 -26.85 -33.12
C GLN A 479 -38.40 -27.73 -32.85
N VAL A 480 -38.79 -27.85 -31.58
CA VAL A 480 -40.05 -28.57 -31.23
C VAL A 480 -41.24 -27.94 -31.93
N GLN A 481 -41.36 -26.61 -31.89
CA GLN A 481 -42.45 -25.90 -32.57
C GLN A 481 -42.48 -26.17 -34.08
N LEU A 482 -41.31 -26.08 -34.76
CA LEU A 482 -41.20 -26.37 -36.19
C LEU A 482 -41.59 -27.82 -36.52
N GLN A 483 -41.21 -28.80 -35.68
CA GLN A 483 -41.58 -30.19 -35.89
C GLN A 483 -43.09 -30.41 -35.69
N PHE A 484 -43.73 -29.73 -34.73
CA PHE A 484 -45.18 -29.78 -34.59
C PHE A 484 -45.93 -29.13 -35.77
N GLU A 485 -45.40 -28.02 -36.32
CA GLU A 485 -45.95 -27.38 -37.52
C GLU A 485 -45.80 -28.28 -38.75
N ALA A 486 -44.64 -28.92 -38.95
CA ALA A 486 -44.42 -29.91 -40.02
C ALA A 486 -45.34 -31.14 -39.88
N LEU A 487 -45.43 -31.66 -38.65
CA LEU A 487 -46.32 -32.79 -38.35
C LEU A 487 -47.80 -32.46 -38.71
N LYS A 488 -48.26 -31.25 -38.34
CA LYS A 488 -49.60 -30.79 -38.68
C LYS A 488 -49.81 -30.73 -40.21
N GLN A 489 -48.85 -30.14 -40.95
CA GLN A 489 -48.91 -30.08 -42.42
C GLN A 489 -48.92 -31.47 -43.07
N HIS A 490 -48.07 -32.38 -42.54
CA HIS A 490 -48.05 -33.77 -43.11
C HIS A 490 -49.32 -34.56 -42.81
N ILE A 491 -49.94 -34.34 -41.65
CA ILE A 491 -51.27 -34.92 -41.34
C ILE A 491 -52.36 -34.35 -42.27
N ASP A 492 -52.44 -33.04 -42.43
CA ASP A 492 -53.41 -32.33 -43.26
C ASP A 492 -53.26 -32.69 -44.76
N SER A 493 -52.06 -33.05 -45.21
CA SER A 493 -51.72 -33.44 -46.59
C SER A 493 -51.81 -34.96 -46.83
N ASN A 494 -52.23 -35.79 -45.86
CA ASN A 494 -52.25 -37.27 -45.95
C ASN A 494 -50.86 -37.84 -46.36
N ALA A 495 -49.77 -37.32 -45.79
CA ALA A 495 -48.40 -37.80 -46.05
C ALA A 495 -48.24 -39.24 -45.54
N SER A 496 -47.19 -39.94 -46.03
CA SER A 496 -46.87 -41.31 -45.60
C SER A 496 -46.57 -41.40 -44.10
N ASP A 497 -46.97 -42.52 -43.48
CA ASP A 497 -46.74 -42.80 -42.05
C ASP A 497 -45.26 -42.68 -41.65
N ASP A 498 -44.31 -42.96 -42.55
CA ASP A 498 -42.90 -42.84 -42.32
C ASP A 498 -42.45 -41.37 -42.10
N LYS A 499 -43.08 -40.43 -42.84
CA LYS A 499 -42.75 -38.97 -42.64
C LYS A 499 -43.31 -38.48 -41.31
N ILE A 500 -44.54 -38.87 -40.95
CA ILE A 500 -45.14 -38.53 -39.67
C ILE A 500 -44.30 -39.09 -38.52
N ARG A 501 -43.85 -40.34 -38.61
CA ARG A 501 -43.00 -40.96 -37.60
C ARG A 501 -41.64 -40.22 -37.48
N SER A 502 -41.02 -39.85 -38.59
CA SER A 502 -39.78 -39.09 -38.61
C SER A 502 -39.89 -37.72 -37.88
N ASP A 503 -41.03 -37.00 -38.09
CA ASP A 503 -41.24 -35.69 -37.44
C ASP A 503 -41.45 -35.84 -35.92
N ILE A 504 -42.16 -36.91 -35.50
CA ILE A 504 -42.29 -37.24 -34.08
C ILE A 504 -40.93 -37.55 -33.43
N GLU A 505 -40.10 -38.37 -34.08
CA GLU A 505 -38.78 -38.72 -33.57
C GLU A 505 -37.86 -37.49 -33.46
N LYS A 506 -37.88 -36.58 -34.45
CA LYS A 506 -37.14 -35.31 -34.40
C LYS A 506 -37.64 -34.40 -33.29
N GLY A 507 -38.96 -34.32 -33.08
CA GLY A 507 -39.54 -33.57 -31.98
C GLY A 507 -39.13 -34.11 -30.61
N GLN A 508 -39.17 -35.45 -30.44
CA GLN A 508 -38.70 -36.10 -29.21
C GLN A 508 -37.22 -35.87 -28.95
N ALA A 509 -36.37 -35.92 -29.97
CA ALA A 509 -34.95 -35.62 -29.87
C ALA A 509 -34.69 -34.15 -29.45
N ALA A 510 -35.49 -33.21 -29.95
CA ALA A 510 -35.42 -31.81 -29.56
C ALA A 510 -35.82 -31.59 -28.08
N ILE A 511 -36.87 -32.27 -27.60
CA ILE A 511 -37.31 -32.26 -26.20
C ILE A 511 -36.19 -32.84 -25.31
N GLN A 512 -35.61 -33.98 -25.69
CA GLN A 512 -34.56 -34.64 -24.93
C GLN A 512 -33.30 -33.73 -24.81
N ARG A 513 -32.92 -33.03 -25.88
CA ARG A 513 -31.84 -32.02 -25.86
C ARG A 513 -32.16 -30.88 -24.91
N GLY A 514 -33.39 -30.37 -24.91
CA GLY A 514 -33.82 -29.33 -23.97
C GLY A 514 -33.74 -29.77 -22.51
N ARG A 515 -34.17 -31.02 -22.20
CA ARG A 515 -34.04 -31.60 -20.84
C ARG A 515 -32.57 -31.71 -20.40
N GLN A 516 -31.70 -32.22 -21.24
CA GLN A 516 -30.27 -32.32 -20.93
C GLN A 516 -29.66 -30.96 -20.62
N LEU A 517 -30.02 -29.92 -21.37
CA LEU A 517 -29.61 -28.54 -21.10
C LEU A 517 -30.10 -28.05 -19.73
N ILE A 518 -31.36 -28.27 -19.39
CA ILE A 518 -31.93 -27.91 -18.08
C ILE A 518 -31.19 -28.62 -16.95
N ASP A 519 -30.93 -29.92 -17.09
CA ASP A 519 -30.22 -30.70 -16.05
C ASP A 519 -28.79 -30.20 -15.81
N ILE A 520 -28.06 -29.81 -16.86
CA ILE A 520 -26.72 -29.20 -16.75
C ILE A 520 -26.82 -27.87 -16.02
N ILE A 521 -27.78 -27.04 -16.34
CA ILE A 521 -28.00 -25.72 -15.75
C ILE A 521 -28.35 -25.82 -14.27
N LEU A 522 -29.28 -26.70 -13.91
CA LEU A 522 -29.69 -26.91 -12.51
C LEU A 522 -28.51 -27.38 -11.66
N ARG A 523 -27.61 -28.16 -12.21
CA ARG A 523 -26.37 -28.58 -11.52
C ARG A 523 -25.39 -27.41 -11.33
N GLU A 524 -25.26 -26.50 -12.29
CA GLU A 524 -24.35 -25.34 -12.22
C GLU A 524 -24.89 -24.25 -11.28
N VAL A 525 -26.22 -24.04 -11.25
CA VAL A 525 -26.88 -22.99 -10.45
C VAL A 525 -27.16 -23.43 -9.01
N SER A 526 -27.26 -24.72 -8.73
CA SER A 526 -27.42 -25.22 -7.37
C SER A 526 -26.13 -25.10 -6.59
N ASP A 527 -25.91 -23.92 -6.02
CA ASP A 527 -24.75 -23.51 -5.16
C ASP A 527 -24.84 -24.20 -3.77
N THR A 528 -25.43 -25.36 -3.67
CA THR A 528 -25.33 -26.20 -2.50
C THR A 528 -23.97 -26.89 -2.53
N SER A 529 -23.07 -26.41 -1.71
CA SER A 529 -21.68 -26.81 -1.46
C SER A 529 -21.43 -28.31 -1.20
N ALA A 530 -22.39 -29.15 -1.45
CA ALA A 530 -22.35 -30.61 -1.20
C ALA A 530 -22.15 -31.47 -2.45
N VAL A 531 -22.30 -30.94 -3.67
CA VAL A 531 -22.15 -31.74 -4.89
C VAL A 531 -21.40 -30.98 -5.98
N ARG A 532 -20.20 -30.52 -5.69
CA ARG A 532 -19.21 -30.33 -6.77
C ARG A 532 -18.68 -31.70 -7.12
N GLU A 533 -19.02 -32.18 -8.34
CA GLU A 533 -18.35 -33.35 -8.89
C GLU A 533 -16.82 -33.13 -8.72
N PRO A 534 -16.11 -34.02 -8.00
CA PRO A 534 -14.70 -33.84 -7.79
C PRO A 534 -13.99 -33.83 -9.14
N LEU A 535 -13.06 -32.92 -9.30
CA LEU A 535 -12.18 -32.93 -10.47
C LEU A 535 -11.45 -34.27 -10.51
N SER A 536 -11.66 -35.08 -11.54
CA SER A 536 -11.01 -36.38 -11.75
C SER A 536 -9.79 -36.22 -12.66
N LEU A 537 -8.73 -37.01 -12.37
CA LEU A 537 -7.60 -37.15 -13.27
C LEU A 537 -8.00 -38.08 -14.40
N THR A 538 -8.21 -37.54 -15.60
CA THR A 538 -8.71 -38.28 -16.75
C THR A 538 -7.82 -38.04 -17.97
N SER A 539 -7.55 -39.11 -18.74
CA SER A 539 -6.94 -39.02 -20.08
C SER A 539 -7.86 -38.18 -20.96
N ILE A 540 -7.33 -37.19 -21.63
CA ILE A 540 -8.09 -36.29 -22.51
C ILE A 540 -8.62 -37.06 -23.74
N HIS A 541 -7.87 -38.00 -24.29
CA HIS A 541 -8.39 -38.86 -25.39
C HIS A 541 -9.62 -39.62 -24.94
N LYS A 542 -9.58 -40.26 -23.76
CA LYS A 542 -10.71 -41.00 -23.19
C LYS A 542 -11.91 -40.07 -22.91
N ALA A 543 -11.67 -38.87 -22.42
CA ALA A 543 -12.71 -37.91 -22.15
C ALA A 543 -13.39 -37.39 -23.45
N VAL A 544 -12.60 -37.13 -24.49
CA VAL A 544 -13.10 -36.73 -25.81
C VAL A 544 -13.92 -37.86 -26.45
N ASP A 545 -13.38 -39.07 -26.44
CA ASP A 545 -14.07 -40.26 -27.00
C ASP A 545 -15.43 -40.48 -26.32
N LEU A 546 -15.44 -40.40 -24.98
CA LEU A 546 -16.68 -40.53 -24.21
C LEU A 546 -17.67 -39.37 -24.48
N ALA A 547 -17.18 -38.15 -24.68
CA ALA A 547 -18.02 -37.01 -25.02
C ALA A 547 -18.61 -37.15 -26.42
N VAL A 548 -17.79 -37.54 -27.40
CA VAL A 548 -18.26 -37.76 -28.79
C VAL A 548 -19.28 -38.87 -28.84
N SER A 549 -19.06 -40.02 -28.17
CA SER A 549 -20.03 -41.13 -28.10
C SER A 549 -21.37 -40.76 -27.44
N ARG A 550 -21.35 -39.84 -26.45
CA ARG A 550 -22.55 -39.37 -25.73
C ARG A 550 -23.27 -38.22 -26.43
N TYR A 551 -22.70 -37.63 -27.49
CA TYR A 551 -23.29 -36.47 -28.16
C TYR A 551 -24.63 -36.77 -28.84
N GLY A 552 -24.84 -38.00 -29.35
CA GLY A 552 -26.07 -38.43 -30.02
C GLY A 552 -26.26 -37.75 -31.38
N PHE A 553 -25.45 -38.13 -32.35
CA PHE A 553 -25.51 -37.60 -33.71
C PHE A 553 -26.83 -38.04 -34.41
N GLU A 554 -27.38 -37.15 -35.21
CA GLU A 554 -28.65 -37.40 -35.93
C GLU A 554 -28.52 -38.43 -37.06
N ASN A 555 -27.35 -38.54 -37.69
CA ASN A 555 -27.06 -39.44 -38.80
C ASN A 555 -25.66 -40.07 -38.63
N GLU A 556 -25.53 -41.36 -39.03
CA GLU A 556 -24.24 -42.07 -39.04
C GLU A 556 -23.20 -41.41 -39.92
N HIS A 557 -23.57 -40.78 -41.04
CA HIS A 557 -22.68 -40.03 -41.92
C HIS A 557 -22.01 -38.82 -41.22
N ILE A 558 -22.62 -38.24 -40.17
CA ILE A 558 -22.03 -37.14 -39.42
C ILE A 558 -20.91 -37.68 -38.51
N ILE A 559 -21.08 -38.88 -37.95
CA ILE A 559 -20.08 -39.52 -37.07
C ILE A 559 -18.81 -39.83 -37.85
N GLU A 560 -18.93 -40.32 -39.08
CA GLU A 560 -17.79 -40.62 -39.95
C GLU A 560 -16.91 -39.38 -40.28
N ARG A 561 -17.51 -38.20 -40.21
CA ARG A 561 -16.84 -36.90 -40.44
C ARG A 561 -16.16 -36.32 -39.18
N VAL A 562 -16.25 -36.98 -38.03
CA VAL A 562 -15.60 -36.57 -36.78
C VAL A 562 -14.34 -37.40 -36.56
N LYS A 563 -13.16 -36.77 -36.68
CA LYS A 563 -11.88 -37.43 -36.44
C LYS A 563 -11.43 -37.18 -34.98
N LEU A 564 -11.25 -38.28 -34.25
CA LEU A 564 -10.77 -38.27 -32.88
C LEU A 564 -9.26 -38.08 -32.80
N PRO A 565 -8.73 -37.55 -31.69
CA PRO A 565 -7.29 -37.35 -31.50
C PRO A 565 -6.58 -38.71 -31.35
N THR A 566 -5.55 -38.92 -32.18
CA THR A 566 -4.74 -40.17 -32.18
C THR A 566 -3.32 -39.98 -31.64
N GLN A 567 -2.85 -38.73 -31.50
CA GLN A 567 -1.49 -38.41 -31.09
C GLN A 567 -1.49 -37.53 -29.82
N HIS A 568 -0.45 -37.72 -29.00
CA HIS A 568 -0.17 -36.85 -27.84
C HIS A 568 -1.27 -36.79 -26.78
N ASP A 569 -1.63 -37.95 -26.20
CA ASP A 569 -2.52 -37.98 -25.03
C ASP A 569 -1.84 -37.38 -23.78
N PHE A 570 -2.66 -36.79 -22.91
CA PHE A 570 -2.23 -36.29 -21.60
C PHE A 570 -3.35 -36.44 -20.58
N VAL A 571 -2.94 -36.50 -19.31
CA VAL A 571 -3.88 -36.56 -18.18
C VAL A 571 -4.09 -35.15 -17.63
N ALA A 572 -5.36 -34.75 -17.51
CA ALA A 572 -5.75 -33.49 -16.94
C ALA A 572 -6.76 -33.69 -15.79
N LYS A 573 -6.77 -32.77 -14.87
CA LYS A 573 -7.77 -32.72 -13.78
C LYS A 573 -9.00 -31.98 -14.31
N ILE A 574 -10.03 -32.71 -14.68
CA ILE A 574 -11.24 -32.17 -15.31
C ILE A 574 -12.50 -32.55 -14.55
N ASN A 575 -13.54 -31.73 -14.68
CA ASN A 575 -14.92 -32.10 -14.38
C ASN A 575 -15.51 -32.67 -15.66
N GLU A 576 -15.89 -33.97 -15.65
CA GLU A 576 -16.36 -34.68 -16.85
C GLU A 576 -17.63 -34.04 -17.44
N THR A 577 -18.55 -33.58 -16.60
CA THR A 577 -19.79 -32.96 -17.04
C THR A 577 -19.56 -31.64 -17.77
N LEU A 578 -18.74 -30.77 -17.23
CA LEU A 578 -18.38 -29.51 -17.87
C LEU A 578 -17.55 -29.74 -19.14
N PHE A 579 -16.65 -30.71 -19.13
CA PHE A 579 -15.86 -31.06 -20.28
C PHE A 579 -16.75 -31.57 -21.44
N ASN A 580 -17.69 -32.47 -21.17
CA ASN A 580 -18.68 -32.95 -22.16
C ASN A 580 -19.50 -31.80 -22.73
N PHE A 581 -19.94 -30.86 -21.90
CA PHE A 581 -20.68 -29.68 -22.34
C PHE A 581 -19.87 -28.81 -23.33
N VAL A 582 -18.60 -28.59 -23.06
CA VAL A 582 -17.71 -27.84 -23.97
C VAL A 582 -17.57 -28.57 -25.30
N ILE A 583 -17.29 -29.87 -25.27
CA ILE A 583 -17.17 -30.68 -26.49
C ILE A 583 -18.46 -30.68 -27.29
N PHE A 584 -19.62 -30.83 -26.63
CA PHE A 584 -20.94 -30.80 -27.28
C PHE A 584 -21.19 -29.46 -28.00
N ASN A 585 -20.86 -28.33 -27.35
CA ASN A 585 -21.00 -27.02 -27.98
C ASN A 585 -20.08 -26.84 -29.19
N LEU A 586 -18.85 -27.33 -29.11
CA LEU A 586 -17.91 -27.27 -30.23
C LEU A 586 -18.37 -28.12 -31.41
N ILE A 587 -18.82 -29.35 -31.16
CA ILE A 587 -19.34 -30.25 -32.18
C ILE A 587 -20.61 -29.66 -32.82
N ARG A 588 -21.57 -29.17 -32.04
CA ARG A 588 -22.77 -28.51 -32.54
C ARG A 588 -22.47 -27.35 -33.46
N ASN A 589 -21.57 -26.45 -33.05
CA ASN A 589 -21.18 -25.31 -33.86
C ASN A 589 -20.49 -25.74 -35.17
N ALA A 590 -19.72 -26.81 -35.13
CA ALA A 590 -19.10 -27.37 -36.33
C ALA A 590 -20.11 -28.01 -37.28
N ILE A 591 -21.08 -28.80 -36.76
CA ILE A 591 -22.14 -29.45 -37.56
C ILE A 591 -23.02 -28.42 -38.26
N TYR A 592 -23.26 -27.24 -37.64
CA TYR A 592 -24.06 -26.17 -38.24
C TYR A 592 -23.56 -25.74 -39.63
N TYR A 593 -22.26 -25.87 -39.92
CA TYR A 593 -21.67 -25.54 -41.20
C TYR A 593 -21.67 -26.71 -42.22
N PHE A 594 -22.08 -27.92 -41.82
CA PHE A 594 -22.02 -29.09 -42.68
C PHE A 594 -23.00 -29.00 -43.89
N ASP A 595 -24.14 -28.33 -43.71
CA ASP A 595 -25.11 -28.10 -44.80
C ASP A 595 -24.54 -27.13 -45.85
N SER A 596 -23.80 -26.13 -45.39
CA SER A 596 -23.17 -25.15 -46.29
C SER A 596 -21.86 -25.66 -46.92
N TYR A 597 -21.23 -26.67 -46.29
CA TYR A 597 -19.93 -27.24 -46.73
C TYR A 597 -19.95 -28.76 -46.60
N PRO A 598 -20.53 -29.48 -47.61
CA PRO A 598 -20.76 -30.92 -47.54
C PRO A 598 -19.49 -31.75 -47.32
N ASP A 599 -18.35 -31.31 -47.81
CA ASP A 599 -17.06 -32.02 -47.73
C ASP A 599 -16.25 -31.70 -46.46
N SER A 600 -16.77 -30.87 -45.56
CA SER A 600 -16.08 -30.47 -44.31
C SER A 600 -16.01 -31.61 -43.30
N GLN A 601 -14.94 -31.64 -42.50
CA GLN A 601 -14.71 -32.63 -41.43
C GLN A 601 -14.42 -31.91 -40.11
N ILE A 602 -14.82 -32.48 -38.97
CA ILE A 602 -14.43 -32.05 -37.65
C ILE A 602 -13.19 -32.83 -37.25
N GLU A 603 -12.08 -32.14 -36.98
CA GLU A 603 -10.87 -32.76 -36.48
C GLU A 603 -10.55 -32.25 -35.08
N ILE A 604 -10.49 -33.17 -34.11
CA ILE A 604 -10.08 -32.85 -32.73
C ILE A 604 -8.61 -33.25 -32.59
N ARG A 605 -7.73 -32.29 -32.24
CA ARG A 605 -6.31 -32.52 -32.05
C ARG A 605 -5.87 -32.14 -30.63
N THR A 606 -4.99 -32.95 -30.06
CA THR A 606 -4.29 -32.65 -28.81
C THR A 606 -2.86 -32.24 -29.11
N LEU A 607 -2.36 -31.18 -28.46
CA LEU A 607 -0.99 -30.71 -28.58
C LEU A 607 -0.39 -30.57 -27.19
N VAL A 608 0.76 -31.20 -26.97
CA VAL A 608 1.55 -31.10 -25.75
C VAL A 608 2.76 -30.22 -26.06
N ALA A 609 2.88 -29.06 -25.43
CA ALA A 609 4.04 -28.17 -25.52
C ALA A 609 4.72 -28.04 -24.15
N LEU A 610 5.99 -27.73 -24.11
CA LEU A 610 6.84 -27.71 -22.92
C LEU A 610 6.29 -26.91 -21.72
N MET A 611 5.33 -25.99 -21.93
CA MET A 611 4.69 -25.20 -20.87
C MET A 611 3.16 -25.11 -20.93
N LYS A 612 2.53 -25.53 -22.02
CA LYS A 612 1.05 -25.44 -22.16
C LYS A 612 0.53 -26.56 -23.05
N THR A 613 -0.49 -27.24 -22.60
CA THR A 613 -1.18 -28.28 -23.35
C THR A 613 -2.47 -27.71 -23.93
N ARG A 614 -2.78 -27.99 -25.19
CA ARG A 614 -3.91 -27.40 -25.91
C ARG A 614 -4.76 -28.48 -26.58
N LEU A 615 -6.06 -28.27 -26.58
CA LEU A 615 -7.03 -29.04 -27.35
C LEU A 615 -7.56 -28.13 -28.47
N PHE A 616 -7.51 -28.61 -29.71
CA PHE A 616 -8.03 -27.89 -30.87
C PHE A 616 -9.17 -28.64 -31.51
N SER A 617 -10.20 -27.92 -31.93
CA SER A 617 -11.17 -28.43 -32.92
C SER A 617 -11.02 -27.54 -34.17
N ALA A 618 -10.86 -28.15 -35.32
CA ALA A 618 -10.76 -27.48 -36.61
C ALA A 618 -11.76 -28.06 -37.60
N ILE A 619 -12.42 -27.20 -38.37
CA ILE A 619 -13.28 -27.60 -39.48
C ILE A 619 -12.45 -27.46 -40.76
N GLN A 620 -12.18 -28.58 -41.47
CA GLN A 620 -11.52 -28.59 -42.77
C GLN A 620 -12.58 -28.63 -43.87
N GLY A 621 -12.47 -27.77 -44.89
CA GLY A 621 -13.35 -27.87 -46.07
C GLY A 621 -13.71 -26.56 -46.76
N LEU A 622 -13.14 -25.43 -46.36
CA LEU A 622 -13.30 -24.17 -47.09
C LEU A 622 -12.25 -24.09 -48.21
N GLY A 623 -12.74 -24.33 -49.45
CA GLY A 623 -11.93 -24.32 -50.66
C GLY A 623 -11.14 -23.03 -50.87
N SER A 624 -10.03 -23.16 -51.56
CA SER A 624 -8.99 -22.21 -51.92
C SER A 624 -9.48 -20.82 -52.32
N MET A 625 -9.57 -19.90 -51.37
CA MET A 625 -9.31 -18.44 -51.41
C MET A 625 -9.65 -17.88 -50.05
N THR A 626 -8.58 -17.57 -49.31
CA THR A 626 -8.63 -17.08 -47.90
C THR A 626 -9.12 -18.11 -46.88
N ALA A 627 -8.19 -18.89 -46.36
CA ALA A 627 -8.50 -19.85 -45.27
C ALA A 627 -8.84 -19.13 -43.97
N SER A 628 -10.12 -18.87 -43.75
CA SER A 628 -10.66 -18.47 -42.48
C SER A 628 -10.93 -19.74 -41.67
N TYR A 629 -9.95 -20.16 -40.87
CA TYR A 629 -10.13 -21.24 -39.91
C TYR A 629 -10.84 -20.69 -38.67
N THR A 630 -12.08 -21.15 -38.40
CA THR A 630 -12.67 -20.96 -37.08
C THR A 630 -11.97 -21.92 -36.11
N LYS A 631 -10.92 -21.45 -35.41
CA LYS A 631 -10.21 -22.23 -34.39
C LYS A 631 -10.81 -21.95 -33.03
N SER A 632 -11.45 -22.95 -32.45
CA SER A 632 -11.82 -22.92 -31.04
C SER A 632 -10.71 -23.56 -30.22
N LEU A 633 -10.13 -22.83 -29.30
CA LEU A 633 -8.95 -23.23 -28.55
C LEU A 633 -9.28 -23.40 -27.06
N MET A 634 -9.02 -24.58 -26.51
CA MET A 634 -9.03 -24.81 -25.06
C MET A 634 -7.60 -24.95 -24.56
N ILE A 635 -7.18 -24.10 -23.59
CA ILE A 635 -5.83 -24.07 -23.04
C ILE A 635 -5.83 -24.68 -21.65
N PHE A 636 -5.01 -25.72 -21.40
CA PHE A 636 -4.72 -26.26 -20.09
C PHE A 636 -3.33 -25.78 -19.65
N SER A 637 -3.24 -25.14 -18.48
CA SER A 637 -1.94 -24.73 -17.93
C SER A 637 -1.38 -25.81 -16.99
N HIS A 638 -0.11 -26.17 -17.21
CA HIS A 638 0.63 -27.05 -16.29
C HIS A 638 1.35 -26.18 -15.25
N SER A 639 0.85 -26.12 -14.03
CA SER A 639 1.62 -25.64 -12.90
C SER A 639 1.70 -26.76 -11.86
N ARG A 640 2.87 -26.92 -11.24
CA ARG A 640 3.12 -27.93 -10.19
C ARG A 640 2.28 -27.73 -8.90
N LYS A 641 1.44 -26.71 -8.84
CA LYS A 641 0.47 -26.46 -7.76
C LYS A 641 -0.90 -26.20 -8.41
N ALA A 642 -1.80 -27.19 -8.29
CA ALA A 642 -3.22 -27.16 -8.57
C ALA A 642 -3.63 -26.33 -9.81
N ALA A 643 -3.71 -26.99 -10.96
CA ALA A 643 -4.31 -26.41 -12.16
C ALA A 643 -5.83 -26.31 -11.99
N VAL A 644 -6.34 -25.10 -11.85
CA VAL A 644 -7.76 -24.81 -12.09
C VAL A 644 -7.90 -24.62 -13.60
N ALA A 645 -8.70 -25.45 -14.27
CA ALA A 645 -9.03 -25.30 -15.67
C ALA A 645 -9.89 -24.04 -15.85
N GLY A 646 -9.28 -22.94 -16.25
CA GLY A 646 -9.97 -21.73 -16.68
C GLY A 646 -10.52 -21.94 -18.09
N LEU A 647 -11.83 -22.00 -18.25
CA LEU A 647 -12.52 -21.94 -19.54
C LEU A 647 -12.46 -20.51 -20.08
N ALA A 648 -11.55 -20.24 -21.02
CA ALA A 648 -11.51 -18.98 -21.74
C ALA A 648 -12.30 -19.12 -23.05
N TRP A 649 -13.42 -18.42 -23.15
CA TRP A 649 -14.20 -18.26 -24.38
C TRP A 649 -13.53 -17.16 -25.23
N GLY A 650 -12.93 -17.54 -26.33
CA GLY A 650 -12.45 -16.60 -27.35
C GLY A 650 -13.08 -16.97 -28.69
N THR A 651 -14.19 -16.34 -29.06
CA THR A 651 -14.65 -16.28 -30.45
C THR A 651 -13.84 -15.20 -31.16
N VAL A 652 -12.93 -15.60 -32.05
CA VAL A 652 -12.35 -14.68 -33.04
C VAL A 652 -13.22 -14.77 -34.28
N SER A 653 -14.09 -13.77 -34.48
CA SER A 653 -14.70 -13.49 -35.78
C SER A 653 -13.71 -12.67 -36.60
N VAL A 654 -13.40 -13.14 -37.82
CA VAL A 654 -12.74 -12.36 -38.88
C VAL A 654 -13.79 -11.59 -39.63
#